data_1cc4d344e6aa309335301399cf65c0e8
#
_entry.id   1cc4d344e6aa309335301399cf65c0e8
#
_cell.length_a   1.000
_cell.length_b   1.000
_cell.length_c   1.000
_cell.angle_alpha   90.00
_cell.angle_beta   90.00
_cell.angle_gamma   90.00
#
_symmetry.space_group_name_H-M   'P 1'
#
loop_
_entity.id
_entity.type
_entity.pdbx_description
1 polymer ?
#
loop_
_entity_poly.entity_id
_entity_poly.type
_entity_poly.pdbx_seq_one_letter_code
_entity_poly.pdbx_strand_id
1 'polypeptide(L)'
;PPGSGKTVLLRSWIGAAGLEESAAWVSVGPGETDPQQFWLSVLGALRRTSAGSALVRAVTAAPDLDGWAIVERLLKDLAPLDDRIWLVLDDVHELGSDEARRQLELLVMRAPDPLRFVLATRHDLRLGLHRLRLEGELTEIRAADLRFSLTEARELLAAAEVELPGPALQMLYERAEGWAAGLRLAALSLAGHPDPERFAAEFSGSERTVAEYLLAEVLDRQGEEVRRLLLRTSLVERVSGELADALTGGSGGDRILQDLEAANAFVVALDSARSWFRYHRLFAGLLQLELRRTAPGEVTGLHAAAAGWFAGHGFAVEAVHHAQAARDWGLAARLLADHWPGLYLGGQAATIHELVAGFPAEARAADAELAVLSAADELAQGSLDEAGRYLTLAAQGPVPVPAGRRGRVQVLLGVVGLLLARQRGDPAAVMEEARRLQGAAEAPDAARYDLAPAARAGLGEDLRALALINLGIAEYGTARFEEAEPHLEQGVALARRIGRPYLEFTGLTYQAAIEVSRSYTRGAERGRQAVELAERHGWTDEPAASIAYQTLGGALTGQGRPEEAEPWVQRAERTVRPDADPAAGVRVHSVRGLLELARGRDADALAAFRAVERLSGLLAAPHYLVTAARAWLLLALVRLGETEQAEQALADLDEQDRDRREIRTAVAALRLAQDDPRAATTALAPALDGSTPV
;
A
#
# COMPACT_ATOMS: atom_id res chain seq x y z
N PRO A 1 20.33 21.55 9.63
CA PRO A 1 20.21 21.09 11.02
C PRO A 1 18.76 21.18 11.51
N PRO A 2 18.39 20.43 12.55
CA PRO A 2 17.10 20.56 13.22
C PRO A 2 16.89 22.00 13.69
N GLY A 3 15.68 22.52 13.57
CA GLY A 3 15.37 23.86 14.06
C GLY A 3 16.00 25.03 13.29
N SER A 4 16.51 24.80 12.08
CA SER A 4 17.03 25.88 11.20
C SER A 4 15.95 26.72 10.54
N GLY A 5 14.67 26.52 10.87
CA GLY A 5 13.57 27.29 10.31
C GLY A 5 13.08 26.84 8.93
N LYS A 6 13.58 25.74 8.36
CA LYS A 6 13.20 25.27 7.02
C LYS A 6 11.69 25.21 6.79
N THR A 7 11.00 24.51 7.66
CA THR A 7 9.54 24.36 7.60
C THR A 7 8.81 25.70 7.70
N VAL A 8 9.29 26.59 8.60
CA VAL A 8 8.71 27.92 8.76
C VAL A 8 8.94 28.78 7.52
N LEU A 9 10.17 28.80 7.00
CA LEU A 9 10.53 29.52 5.79
C LEU A 9 9.65 29.08 4.62
N LEU A 10 9.51 27.75 4.40
CA LEU A 10 8.71 27.23 3.31
C LEU A 10 7.23 27.57 3.43
N ARG A 11 6.68 27.52 4.63
CA ARG A 11 5.28 27.94 4.86
C ARG A 11 5.08 29.42 4.64
N SER A 12 5.99 30.24 5.17
CA SER A 12 5.94 31.68 4.94
C SER A 12 6.06 32.01 3.46
N TRP A 13 6.92 31.31 2.74
CA TRP A 13 7.06 31.47 1.30
C TRP A 13 5.77 31.07 0.57
N ILE A 14 5.15 29.93 0.90
CA ILE A 14 3.89 29.50 0.29
C ILE A 14 2.80 30.57 0.48
N GLY A 15 2.63 31.08 1.72
CA GLY A 15 1.65 32.11 2.00
C GLY A 15 1.96 33.43 1.29
N ALA A 16 3.20 33.89 1.34
CA ALA A 16 3.61 35.15 0.69
C ALA A 16 3.51 35.08 -0.86
N ALA A 17 3.70 33.90 -1.43
CA ALA A 17 3.61 33.67 -2.88
C ALA A 17 2.19 33.30 -3.35
N GLY A 18 1.22 33.15 -2.43
CA GLY A 18 -0.16 32.75 -2.77
C GLY A 18 -0.27 31.35 -3.35
N LEU A 19 0.56 30.42 -2.87
CA LEU A 19 0.68 29.07 -3.43
C LEU A 19 -0.13 28.02 -2.62
N GLU A 20 -0.99 28.42 -1.71
CA GLU A 20 -1.73 27.50 -0.80
C GLU A 20 -2.54 26.45 -1.55
N GLU A 21 -3.13 26.84 -2.69
CA GLU A 21 -3.94 25.93 -3.51
C GLU A 21 -3.12 25.08 -4.49
N SER A 22 -1.85 25.44 -4.73
CA SER A 22 -0.96 24.74 -5.67
C SER A 22 0.19 24.00 -5.00
N ALA A 23 0.34 24.10 -3.67
CA ALA A 23 1.38 23.43 -2.91
C ALA A 23 0.86 22.15 -2.26
N ALA A 24 1.39 21.02 -2.71
CA ALA A 24 1.19 19.70 -2.10
C ALA A 24 2.26 19.48 -1.02
N TRP A 25 1.87 19.56 0.25
CA TRP A 25 2.80 19.40 1.38
C TRP A 25 2.76 17.98 1.94
N VAL A 26 3.94 17.36 2.05
CA VAL A 26 4.16 16.05 2.69
C VAL A 26 5.28 16.20 3.71
N SER A 27 5.03 15.76 4.93
CA SER A 27 6.08 15.60 5.94
C SER A 27 6.41 14.11 6.08
N VAL A 28 7.67 13.75 5.84
CA VAL A 28 8.14 12.36 5.96
C VAL A 28 8.24 11.99 7.43
N GLY A 29 7.63 10.87 7.82
CA GLY A 29 7.62 10.37 9.20
C GLY A 29 9.00 9.86 9.69
N PRO A 30 9.26 9.84 11.02
CA PRO A 30 10.52 9.31 11.53
C PRO A 30 10.70 7.84 11.20
N GLY A 31 11.81 7.51 10.50
CA GLY A 31 12.10 6.14 10.11
C GLY A 31 11.13 5.56 9.10
N GLU A 32 10.51 6.40 8.26
CA GLU A 32 9.63 5.96 7.17
C GLU A 32 10.37 4.95 6.29
N THR A 33 10.13 3.67 6.52
CA THR A 33 10.76 2.56 5.80
C THR A 33 9.84 1.96 4.76
N ASP A 34 8.56 2.34 4.78
CA ASP A 34 7.55 1.83 3.87
C ASP A 34 7.41 2.73 2.63
N PRO A 35 7.88 2.29 1.45
CA PRO A 35 7.75 3.04 0.22
C PRO A 35 6.30 3.36 -0.13
N GLN A 36 5.38 2.43 0.16
CA GLN A 36 3.98 2.56 -0.22
C GLN A 36 3.29 3.63 0.61
N GLN A 37 3.52 3.65 1.92
CA GLN A 37 2.95 4.66 2.82
C GLN A 37 3.43 6.07 2.42
N PHE A 38 4.72 6.21 2.13
CA PHE A 38 5.27 7.46 1.63
C PHE A 38 4.55 7.95 0.37
N TRP A 39 4.39 7.07 -0.64
CA TRP A 39 3.73 7.46 -1.89
C TRP A 39 2.24 7.72 -1.74
N LEU A 40 1.55 7.03 -0.84
CA LEU A 40 0.15 7.34 -0.52
C LEU A 40 0.02 8.74 0.11
N SER A 41 0.97 9.13 0.96
CA SER A 41 1.03 10.48 1.53
C SER A 41 1.27 11.54 0.45
N VAL A 42 2.16 11.27 -0.50
CA VAL A 42 2.41 12.14 -1.67
C VAL A 42 1.15 12.29 -2.52
N LEU A 43 0.50 11.19 -2.87
CA LEU A 43 -0.75 11.21 -3.62
C LEU A 43 -1.85 11.98 -2.88
N GLY A 44 -1.99 11.75 -1.58
CA GLY A 44 -2.95 12.46 -0.73
C GLY A 44 -2.70 13.97 -0.69
N ALA A 45 -1.43 14.39 -0.71
CA ALA A 45 -1.07 15.81 -0.75
C ALA A 45 -1.37 16.43 -2.13
N LEU A 46 -0.98 15.78 -3.21
CA LEU A 46 -1.25 16.24 -4.58
C LEU A 46 -2.74 16.42 -4.84
N ARG A 47 -3.57 15.52 -4.32
CA ARG A 47 -5.03 15.63 -4.42
C ARG A 47 -5.64 16.87 -3.79
N ARG A 48 -5.02 17.43 -2.79
CA ARG A 48 -5.51 18.62 -2.10
C ARG A 48 -5.25 19.91 -2.87
N THR A 49 -4.38 19.86 -3.88
CA THR A 49 -4.15 21.01 -4.76
C THR A 49 -5.28 21.17 -5.77
N SER A 50 -5.54 22.40 -6.21
CA SER A 50 -6.57 22.71 -7.20
C SER A 50 -6.38 21.90 -8.49
N ALA A 51 -5.16 21.88 -9.04
CA ALA A 51 -4.82 21.12 -10.24
C ALA A 51 -4.79 19.60 -9.99
N GLY A 52 -4.30 19.15 -8.84
CA GLY A 52 -4.18 17.74 -8.48
C GLY A 52 -5.50 17.06 -8.14
N SER A 53 -6.52 17.82 -7.73
CA SER A 53 -7.84 17.29 -7.39
C SER A 53 -8.53 16.59 -8.58
N ALA A 54 -8.23 17.04 -9.79
CA ALA A 54 -8.75 16.47 -11.03
C ALA A 54 -7.99 15.21 -11.48
N LEU A 55 -6.72 15.07 -11.09
CA LEU A 55 -5.80 14.04 -11.57
C LEU A 55 -5.91 12.71 -10.86
N VAL A 56 -6.07 12.74 -9.58
CA VAL A 56 -6.01 11.53 -8.77
C VAL A 56 -7.43 11.14 -8.40
N ARG A 57 -8.23 10.71 -9.36
CA ARG A 57 -9.38 9.87 -9.06
C ARG A 57 -8.87 8.68 -8.28
N ALA A 58 -9.53 8.38 -7.17
CA ALA A 58 -9.13 7.43 -6.16
C ALA A 58 -8.19 6.34 -6.71
N VAL A 59 -6.91 6.44 -6.42
CA VAL A 59 -6.06 5.27 -6.41
C VAL A 59 -6.65 4.42 -5.32
N THR A 60 -7.60 3.60 -5.68
CA THR A 60 -8.03 2.49 -4.86
C THR A 60 -6.81 1.60 -4.89
N ALA A 61 -6.07 1.63 -3.80
CA ALA A 61 -4.85 0.91 -3.69
C ALA A 61 -5.22 -0.56 -3.83
N ALA A 62 -4.68 -1.18 -4.83
CA ALA A 62 -4.65 -2.62 -4.88
C ALA A 62 -3.61 -3.15 -3.88
N PRO A 63 -3.76 -4.40 -3.44
CA PRO A 63 -2.92 -4.97 -2.38
C PRO A 63 -1.40 -4.94 -2.62
N ASP A 64 -0.97 -4.69 -3.85
CA ASP A 64 0.43 -4.75 -4.29
C ASP A 64 0.88 -3.51 -5.09
N LEU A 65 0.43 -2.31 -4.73
CA LEU A 65 0.90 -1.08 -5.38
C LEU A 65 2.38 -0.86 -5.03
N ASP A 66 3.25 -1.21 -5.97
CA ASP A 66 4.67 -0.86 -5.93
C ASP A 66 4.82 0.66 -6.13
N GLY A 67 5.70 1.28 -5.34
CA GLY A 67 6.01 2.70 -5.44
C GLY A 67 6.50 3.12 -6.84
N TRP A 68 7.10 2.21 -7.61
CA TRP A 68 7.49 2.46 -9.01
C TRP A 68 6.29 2.74 -9.90
N ALA A 69 5.22 1.96 -9.73
CA ALA A 69 3.97 2.15 -10.47
C ALA A 69 3.33 3.51 -10.15
N ILE A 70 3.37 3.90 -8.88
CA ILE A 70 2.87 5.21 -8.45
C ILE A 70 3.66 6.32 -9.13
N VAL A 71 4.99 6.23 -9.16
CA VAL A 71 5.85 7.24 -9.78
C VAL A 71 5.60 7.35 -11.28
N GLU A 72 5.58 6.23 -12.00
CA GLU A 72 5.29 6.23 -13.44
C GLU A 72 3.91 6.81 -13.75
N ARG A 73 2.93 6.47 -12.91
CA ARG A 73 1.59 7.03 -13.02
C ARG A 73 1.58 8.54 -12.79
N LEU A 74 2.25 9.02 -11.74
CA LEU A 74 2.36 10.45 -11.46
C LEU A 74 3.02 11.20 -12.63
N LEU A 75 4.10 10.66 -13.19
CA LEU A 75 4.76 11.27 -14.34
C LEU A 75 3.83 11.40 -15.55
N LYS A 76 2.98 10.40 -15.79
CA LYS A 76 2.01 10.39 -16.88
C LYS A 76 0.84 11.34 -16.62
N ASP A 77 0.29 11.32 -15.43
CA ASP A 77 -0.92 12.08 -15.09
C ASP A 77 -0.63 13.57 -14.90
N LEU A 78 0.59 13.91 -14.46
CA LEU A 78 1.00 15.30 -14.27
C LEU A 78 1.50 15.97 -15.55
N ALA A 79 1.94 15.19 -16.54
CA ALA A 79 2.49 15.74 -17.80
C ALA A 79 1.50 16.62 -18.60
N PRO A 80 0.18 16.34 -18.68
CA PRO A 80 -0.76 17.15 -19.44
C PRO A 80 -1.29 18.39 -18.71
N LEU A 81 -0.83 18.67 -17.49
CA LEU A 81 -1.30 19.83 -16.73
C LEU A 81 -0.69 21.13 -17.26
N ASP A 82 -1.50 22.18 -17.28
CA ASP A 82 -1.06 23.55 -17.59
C ASP A 82 -0.65 24.32 -16.33
N ASP A 83 -1.27 23.99 -15.19
CA ASP A 83 -1.03 24.68 -13.92
C ASP A 83 0.14 24.06 -13.15
N ARG A 84 0.98 24.92 -12.55
CA ARG A 84 2.12 24.48 -11.74
C ARG A 84 1.68 23.92 -10.40
N ILE A 85 2.25 22.76 -10.03
CA ILE A 85 2.12 22.14 -8.72
C ILE A 85 3.49 22.14 -8.03
N TRP A 86 3.53 22.58 -6.79
CA TRP A 86 4.71 22.52 -5.93
C TRP A 86 4.61 21.32 -5.01
N LEU A 87 5.41 20.28 -5.23
CA LEU A 87 5.53 19.17 -4.29
C LEU A 87 6.58 19.50 -3.25
N VAL A 88 6.11 19.83 -2.05
CA VAL A 88 6.95 20.17 -0.91
C VAL A 88 7.11 18.95 -0.03
N LEU A 89 8.31 18.36 0.00
CA LEU A 89 8.66 17.25 0.86
C LEU A 89 9.51 17.77 2.03
N ASP A 90 8.93 17.75 3.22
CA ASP A 90 9.62 18.16 4.44
C ASP A 90 10.20 16.96 5.17
N ASP A 91 11.39 17.12 5.73
CA ASP A 91 12.14 16.10 6.46
C ASP A 91 12.47 14.84 5.61
N VAL A 92 12.79 15.00 4.33
CA VAL A 92 13.12 13.88 3.39
C VAL A 92 14.25 12.97 3.91
N HIS A 93 15.08 13.45 4.81
CA HIS A 93 16.16 12.65 5.43
C HIS A 93 15.65 11.49 6.29
N GLU A 94 14.39 11.52 6.69
CA GLU A 94 13.75 10.46 7.47
C GLU A 94 13.26 9.31 6.59
N LEU A 95 13.31 9.47 5.26
CA LEU A 95 12.96 8.42 4.32
C LEU A 95 13.99 7.28 4.41
N GLY A 96 13.72 6.28 5.25
CA GLY A 96 14.60 5.16 5.55
C GLY A 96 14.72 4.14 4.41
N SER A 97 13.74 4.08 3.53
CA SER A 97 13.70 3.14 2.41
C SER A 97 14.61 3.56 1.26
N ASP A 98 15.59 2.71 0.92
CA ASP A 98 16.43 2.89 -0.28
C ASP A 98 15.61 2.82 -1.57
N GLU A 99 14.52 2.06 -1.54
CA GLU A 99 13.60 1.93 -2.66
C GLU A 99 12.82 3.21 -2.88
N ALA A 100 12.17 3.76 -1.84
CA ALA A 100 11.44 5.02 -1.91
C ALA A 100 12.37 6.18 -2.34
N ARG A 101 13.62 6.17 -1.90
CA ARG A 101 14.62 7.15 -2.34
C ARG A 101 14.92 7.07 -3.84
N ARG A 102 15.10 5.86 -4.39
CA ARG A 102 15.31 5.66 -5.84
C ARG A 102 14.07 6.04 -6.65
N GLN A 103 12.89 5.74 -6.13
CA GLN A 103 11.62 6.14 -6.73
C GLN A 103 11.46 7.66 -6.74
N LEU A 104 11.80 8.32 -5.63
CA LEU A 104 11.79 9.80 -5.55
C LEU A 104 12.82 10.41 -6.52
N GLU A 105 14.02 9.84 -6.60
CA GLU A 105 15.02 10.26 -7.58
C GLU A 105 14.47 10.18 -9.00
N LEU A 106 13.84 9.09 -9.38
CA LEU A 106 13.22 8.93 -10.69
C LEU A 106 12.16 10.01 -10.95
N LEU A 107 11.29 10.26 -9.96
CA LEU A 107 10.27 11.30 -10.07
C LEU A 107 10.89 12.68 -10.27
N VAL A 108 11.89 13.04 -9.48
CA VAL A 108 12.59 14.34 -9.56
C VAL A 108 13.31 14.50 -10.91
N MET A 109 14.00 13.44 -11.36
CA MET A 109 14.80 13.49 -12.59
C MET A 109 13.98 13.47 -13.88
N ARG A 110 12.73 13.01 -13.82
CA ARG A 110 11.81 12.92 -14.97
C ARG A 110 10.57 13.79 -14.82
N ALA A 111 10.60 14.72 -13.88
CA ALA A 111 9.46 15.59 -13.62
C ALA A 111 8.99 16.33 -14.87
N PRO A 112 7.71 16.36 -15.18
CA PRO A 112 7.16 17.21 -16.23
C PRO A 112 7.19 18.68 -15.78
N ASP A 113 7.19 19.61 -16.75
CA ASP A 113 7.30 21.06 -16.51
C ASP A 113 6.35 21.64 -15.47
N PRO A 114 5.08 21.16 -15.32
CA PRO A 114 4.20 21.68 -14.29
C PRO A 114 4.60 21.32 -12.86
N LEU A 115 5.35 20.21 -12.65
CA LEU A 115 5.74 19.75 -11.32
C LEU A 115 7.04 20.39 -10.87
N ARG A 116 7.01 21.10 -9.74
CA ARG A 116 8.16 21.69 -9.07
C ARG A 116 8.38 21.04 -7.72
N PHE A 117 9.63 20.86 -7.32
CA PHE A 117 9.99 20.24 -6.05
C PHE A 117 10.60 21.23 -5.09
N VAL A 118 10.24 21.06 -3.82
CA VAL A 118 10.94 21.65 -2.70
C VAL A 118 11.26 20.54 -1.72
N LEU A 119 12.53 20.20 -1.57
CA LEU A 119 12.99 19.11 -0.70
C LEU A 119 13.67 19.70 0.52
N ALA A 120 13.04 19.61 1.69
CA ALA A 120 13.66 20.00 2.94
C ALA A 120 14.30 18.80 3.63
N THR A 121 15.58 18.90 3.94
CA THR A 121 16.38 17.82 4.51
C THR A 121 17.39 18.34 5.53
N ARG A 122 17.87 17.46 6.42
CA ARG A 122 18.95 17.75 7.35
C ARG A 122 20.32 17.35 6.81
N HIS A 123 20.36 16.46 5.83
CA HIS A 123 21.57 15.89 5.23
C HIS A 123 21.50 16.03 3.72
N ASP A 124 22.64 15.94 3.07
CA ASP A 124 22.69 15.89 1.61
C ASP A 124 21.99 14.61 1.14
N LEU A 125 21.01 14.82 0.25
CA LEU A 125 20.27 13.72 -0.34
C LEU A 125 21.11 13.02 -1.41
N ARG A 126 21.18 11.70 -1.34
CA ARG A 126 21.81 10.88 -2.38
C ARG A 126 20.81 10.57 -3.50
N LEU A 127 20.32 11.61 -4.16
CA LEU A 127 19.31 11.55 -5.24
C LEU A 127 19.90 11.92 -6.61
N GLY A 128 21.17 11.71 -6.88
CA GLY A 128 21.77 12.00 -8.19
C GLY A 128 21.62 13.46 -8.69
N LEU A 129 21.34 14.41 -7.81
CA LEU A 129 21.01 15.82 -8.14
C LEU A 129 22.14 16.59 -8.85
N HIS A 130 23.31 15.99 -9.01
CA HIS A 130 24.46 16.60 -9.71
C HIS A 130 24.13 17.01 -11.16
N ARG A 131 23.25 16.26 -11.82
CA ARG A 131 22.80 16.59 -13.17
C ARG A 131 21.99 17.88 -13.20
N LEU A 132 20.98 17.99 -12.34
CA LEU A 132 20.15 19.21 -12.22
C LEU A 132 20.98 20.43 -11.81
N ARG A 133 22.03 20.22 -10.99
CA ARG A 133 22.98 21.29 -10.62
C ARG A 133 23.78 21.77 -11.84
N LEU A 134 24.23 20.85 -12.69
CA LEU A 134 24.97 21.21 -13.92
C LEU A 134 24.08 21.89 -14.97
N GLU A 135 22.82 21.52 -15.05
CA GLU A 135 21.82 22.07 -15.96
C GLU A 135 21.25 23.41 -15.44
N GLY A 136 21.59 23.82 -14.20
CA GLY A 136 21.09 25.06 -13.59
C GLY A 136 19.63 24.98 -13.11
N GLU A 137 19.10 23.76 -13.01
CA GLU A 137 17.70 23.50 -12.62
C GLU A 137 17.56 23.23 -11.11
N LEU A 138 18.64 23.26 -10.35
CA LEU A 138 18.66 23.07 -8.91
C LEU A 138 19.08 24.35 -8.19
N THR A 139 18.21 24.86 -7.31
CA THR A 139 18.56 25.91 -6.34
C THR A 139 18.75 25.26 -4.96
N GLU A 140 19.89 25.46 -4.35
CA GLU A 140 20.23 24.92 -3.04
C GLU A 140 20.28 26.03 -1.99
N ILE A 141 19.47 25.87 -0.94
CA ILE A 141 19.54 26.72 0.25
C ILE A 141 20.18 25.86 1.36
N ARG A 142 21.37 26.24 1.75
CA ARG A 142 22.19 25.49 2.71
C ARG A 142 21.99 26.00 4.15
N ALA A 143 22.50 25.25 5.11
CA ALA A 143 22.41 25.61 6.53
C ALA A 143 22.99 27.00 6.83
N ALA A 144 24.01 27.41 6.09
CA ALA A 144 24.59 28.75 6.22
C ALA A 144 23.62 29.86 5.80
N ASP A 145 22.82 29.63 4.76
CA ASP A 145 21.85 30.58 4.23
C ASP A 145 20.64 30.74 5.16
N LEU A 146 20.38 29.71 5.97
CA LEU A 146 19.28 29.67 6.96
C LEU A 146 19.70 30.18 8.36
N ARG A 147 20.98 30.48 8.54
CA ARG A 147 21.42 31.08 9.81
C ARG A 147 20.92 32.50 9.88
N PHE A 148 20.33 32.84 10.99
CA PHE A 148 19.95 34.20 11.26
C PHE A 148 21.22 35.07 11.35
N SER A 149 21.18 36.23 10.72
CA SER A 149 22.16 37.29 10.99
C SER A 149 21.90 37.87 12.39
N LEU A 150 22.85 38.62 12.90
CA LEU A 150 22.68 39.32 14.17
C LEU A 150 21.49 40.31 14.15
N THR A 151 21.21 40.86 12.96
CA THR A 151 20.07 41.80 12.76
C THR A 151 18.75 41.03 12.86
N GLU A 152 18.64 39.90 12.16
CA GLU A 152 17.44 39.05 12.21
C GLU A 152 17.24 38.44 13.62
N ALA A 153 18.34 38.10 14.31
CA ALA A 153 18.26 37.66 15.71
C ALA A 153 17.70 38.75 16.62
N ARG A 154 18.10 40.01 16.39
CA ARG A 154 17.55 41.16 17.14
C ARG A 154 16.07 41.36 16.84
N GLU A 155 15.67 41.30 15.58
CA GLU A 155 14.27 41.41 15.17
C GLU A 155 13.41 40.30 15.81
N LEU A 156 13.91 39.07 15.82
CA LEU A 156 13.26 37.93 16.43
C LEU A 156 13.05 38.12 17.94
N LEU A 157 14.05 38.63 18.65
CA LEU A 157 13.96 38.92 20.06
C LEU A 157 12.98 40.10 20.34
N ALA A 158 13.05 41.16 19.53
CA ALA A 158 12.13 42.29 19.62
C ALA A 158 10.67 41.86 19.36
N ALA A 159 10.41 40.97 18.41
CA ALA A 159 9.08 40.41 18.16
C ALA A 159 8.55 39.55 19.33
N ALA A 160 9.44 39.07 20.20
CA ALA A 160 9.11 38.41 21.46
C ALA A 160 9.11 39.34 22.69
N GLU A 161 9.11 40.67 22.45
CA GLU A 161 9.16 41.68 23.48
C GLU A 161 10.42 41.60 24.39
N VAL A 162 11.53 41.09 23.84
CA VAL A 162 12.81 40.96 24.52
C VAL A 162 13.81 41.95 23.96
N GLU A 163 14.29 42.86 24.80
CA GLU A 163 15.39 43.75 24.47
C GLU A 163 16.68 43.30 25.19
N LEU A 164 17.74 43.04 24.46
CA LEU A 164 19.08 42.74 24.98
C LEU A 164 20.06 43.84 24.61
N PRO A 165 20.96 44.25 25.54
CA PRO A 165 22.10 45.07 25.19
C PRO A 165 22.97 44.43 24.11
N GLY A 166 23.61 45.24 23.26
CA GLY A 166 24.42 44.74 22.15
C GLY A 166 25.41 43.63 22.49
N PRO A 167 26.19 43.75 23.58
CA PRO A 167 27.13 42.68 24.00
C PRO A 167 26.43 41.37 24.38
N ALA A 168 25.30 41.44 25.08
CA ALA A 168 24.53 40.26 25.48
C ALA A 168 23.88 39.55 24.26
N LEU A 169 23.34 40.34 23.33
CA LEU A 169 22.82 39.85 22.09
C LEU A 169 23.91 39.15 21.25
N GLN A 170 25.10 39.76 21.14
CA GLN A 170 26.22 39.17 20.42
C GLN A 170 26.63 37.83 21.06
N MET A 171 26.71 37.76 22.37
CA MET A 171 27.04 36.55 23.12
C MET A 171 26.00 35.43 22.88
N LEU A 172 24.70 35.76 22.96
CA LEU A 172 23.62 34.84 22.72
C LEU A 172 23.67 34.30 21.24
N TYR A 173 23.87 35.24 20.31
CA TYR A 173 23.98 34.92 18.89
C TYR A 173 25.15 33.99 18.58
N GLU A 174 26.34 34.27 19.10
CA GLU A 174 27.51 33.43 18.92
C GLU A 174 27.33 32.03 19.49
N ARG A 175 26.67 31.91 20.64
CA ARG A 175 26.36 30.62 21.26
C ARG A 175 25.26 29.85 20.53
N ALA A 176 24.25 30.52 20.00
CA ALA A 176 23.21 29.93 19.19
C ALA A 176 23.68 29.67 17.75
N GLU A 177 24.84 30.21 17.34
CA GLU A 177 25.38 30.13 15.98
C GLU A 177 24.39 30.55 14.87
N GLY A 178 23.50 31.48 15.17
CA GLY A 178 22.40 31.87 14.29
C GLY A 178 21.34 30.77 14.11
N TRP A 179 21.33 29.75 14.95
CA TRP A 179 20.33 28.69 14.88
C TRP A 179 18.94 29.20 15.27
N ALA A 180 18.02 29.20 14.29
CA ALA A 180 16.69 29.78 14.44
C ALA A 180 15.92 29.24 15.64
N ALA A 181 15.93 27.92 15.85
CA ALA A 181 15.25 27.31 16.99
C ALA A 181 15.93 27.66 18.32
N GLY A 182 17.26 27.65 18.35
CA GLY A 182 17.99 28.07 19.56
C GLY A 182 17.71 29.50 19.95
N LEU A 183 17.74 30.42 18.98
CA LEU A 183 17.39 31.82 19.18
C LEU A 183 15.93 31.99 19.61
N ARG A 184 15.02 31.22 19.02
CA ARG A 184 13.61 31.27 19.40
C ARG A 184 13.36 30.71 20.78
N LEU A 185 14.01 29.60 21.15
CA LEU A 185 13.95 29.06 22.51
C LEU A 185 14.52 30.04 23.52
N ALA A 186 15.66 30.67 23.20
CA ALA A 186 16.24 31.69 24.02
C ALA A 186 15.28 32.88 24.17
N ALA A 187 14.62 33.34 23.10
CA ALA A 187 13.65 34.43 23.15
C ALA A 187 12.47 34.10 24.06
N LEU A 188 11.91 32.89 23.96
CA LEU A 188 10.80 32.44 24.84
C LEU A 188 11.23 32.35 26.28
N SER A 189 12.45 31.92 26.58
CA SER A 189 12.96 31.83 27.94
C SER A 189 13.33 33.18 28.53
N LEU A 190 13.74 34.11 27.68
CA LEU A 190 14.05 35.49 28.05
C LEU A 190 12.79 36.34 28.33
N ALA A 191 11.67 36.02 27.69
CA ALA A 191 10.42 36.73 27.88
C ALA A 191 10.00 36.69 29.36
N GLY A 192 10.07 37.83 30.02
CA GLY A 192 9.78 37.97 31.47
C GLY A 192 10.89 37.46 32.41
N HIS A 193 12.10 37.14 31.93
CA HIS A 193 13.23 36.76 32.76
C HIS A 193 13.71 37.95 33.60
N PRO A 194 13.95 37.77 34.90
CA PRO A 194 14.33 38.88 35.79
C PRO A 194 15.74 39.44 35.47
N ASP A 195 16.63 38.66 34.86
CA ASP A 195 17.98 39.02 34.48
C ASP A 195 18.32 38.49 33.10
N PRO A 196 17.89 39.18 32.01
CA PRO A 196 18.14 38.75 30.66
C PRO A 196 19.62 38.68 30.22
N GLU A 197 20.45 39.57 30.79
CA GLU A 197 21.89 39.61 30.47
C GLU A 197 22.61 38.38 31.06
N ARG A 198 22.31 38.03 32.28
CA ARG A 198 22.85 36.84 32.96
C ARG A 198 22.43 35.57 32.22
N PHE A 199 21.16 35.47 31.79
CA PHE A 199 20.68 34.36 30.97
C PHE A 199 21.49 34.20 29.68
N ALA A 200 21.68 35.30 28.95
CA ALA A 200 22.46 35.30 27.71
C ALA A 200 23.92 34.86 27.97
N ALA A 201 24.49 35.24 29.10
CA ALA A 201 25.82 34.85 29.52
C ALA A 201 25.94 33.37 29.96
N GLU A 202 24.89 32.80 30.53
CA GLU A 202 24.85 31.39 30.96
C GLU A 202 24.34 30.44 29.86
N PHE A 203 23.75 30.96 28.76
CA PHE A 203 23.29 30.20 27.62
C PHE A 203 24.48 29.57 26.90
N SER A 204 25.00 28.49 27.49
CA SER A 204 26.12 27.72 26.94
C SER A 204 25.75 26.27 26.93
N GLY A 205 26.07 25.57 25.89
CA GLY A 205 25.75 24.22 26.04
C GLY A 205 26.30 23.22 25.07
N SER A 206 26.76 22.08 25.62
CA SER A 206 26.66 20.82 24.90
C SER A 206 25.17 20.55 24.62
N GLU A 207 24.86 19.96 23.51
CA GLU A 207 23.48 19.69 23.01
C GLU A 207 22.52 19.17 24.09
N ARG A 208 23.00 18.30 24.96
CA ARG A 208 22.25 17.72 26.07
C ARG A 208 21.92 18.73 27.19
N THR A 209 22.91 19.54 27.59
CA THR A 209 22.76 20.52 28.69
C THR A 209 21.87 21.69 28.28
N VAL A 210 21.95 22.11 27.01
CA VAL A 210 21.08 23.12 26.42
C VAL A 210 19.65 22.59 26.35
N ALA A 211 19.47 21.35 25.92
CA ALA A 211 18.15 20.72 25.86
C ALA A 211 17.49 20.60 27.24
N GLU A 212 18.24 20.12 28.25
CA GLU A 212 17.77 20.00 29.63
C GLU A 212 17.47 21.37 30.23
N TYR A 213 18.34 22.35 29.99
CA TYR A 213 18.14 23.75 30.46
C TYR A 213 16.94 24.42 29.79
N LEU A 214 16.83 24.29 28.46
CA LEU A 214 15.72 24.88 27.71
C LEU A 214 14.37 24.25 28.04
N LEU A 215 14.33 22.94 28.33
CA LEU A 215 13.15 22.24 28.81
C LEU A 215 12.69 22.87 30.16
N ALA A 216 13.59 22.98 31.11
CA ALA A 216 13.27 23.54 32.41
C ALA A 216 12.81 25.02 32.30
N GLU A 217 13.54 25.83 31.51
CA GLU A 217 13.26 27.26 31.37
C GLU A 217 12.02 27.53 30.48
N VAL A 218 11.71 26.69 29.52
CA VAL A 218 10.53 26.86 28.67
C VAL A 218 9.29 26.26 29.31
N LEU A 219 9.37 25.02 29.80
CA LEU A 219 8.23 24.34 30.40
C LEU A 219 7.83 24.95 31.76
N ASP A 220 8.79 25.28 32.61
CA ASP A 220 8.52 25.80 33.97
C ASP A 220 7.96 27.22 33.94
N ARG A 221 8.13 27.93 32.83
CA ARG A 221 7.53 29.28 32.65
C ARG A 221 6.14 29.24 32.00
N GLN A 222 5.73 28.08 31.46
CA GLN A 222 4.38 27.92 30.98
C GLN A 222 3.42 27.74 32.18
N GLY A 223 2.24 28.29 32.05
CA GLY A 223 1.18 27.99 33.02
C GLY A 223 0.91 26.48 33.07
N GLU A 224 0.49 26.00 34.22
CA GLU A 224 0.29 24.55 34.46
C GLU A 224 -0.61 23.88 33.41
N GLU A 225 -1.60 24.60 32.89
CA GLU A 225 -2.51 24.13 31.84
C GLU A 225 -1.78 23.88 30.54
N VAL A 226 -0.94 24.81 30.06
CA VAL A 226 -0.16 24.70 28.83
C VAL A 226 0.89 23.60 28.97
N ARG A 227 1.60 23.56 30.12
CA ARG A 227 2.59 22.51 30.41
C ARG A 227 1.96 21.12 30.35
N ARG A 228 0.82 20.93 30.98
CA ARG A 228 0.08 19.67 30.98
C ARG A 228 -0.34 19.27 29.56
N LEU A 229 -0.84 20.24 28.78
CA LEU A 229 -1.19 19.99 27.38
C LEU A 229 0.02 19.53 26.58
N LEU A 230 1.13 20.26 26.62
CA LEU A 230 2.35 19.93 25.87
C LEU A 230 2.89 18.54 26.22
N LEU A 231 2.97 18.20 27.50
CA LEU A 231 3.47 16.90 27.94
C LEU A 231 2.55 15.77 27.49
N ARG A 232 1.25 15.87 27.74
CA ARG A 232 0.30 14.80 27.48
C ARG A 232 0.04 14.58 26.00
N THR A 233 0.12 15.62 25.18
CA THR A 233 -0.06 15.54 23.74
C THR A 233 1.23 15.26 22.97
N SER A 234 2.38 15.20 23.65
CA SER A 234 3.66 14.88 23.00
C SER A 234 3.76 13.48 22.42
N LEU A 235 2.88 12.57 22.87
CA LEU A 235 2.85 11.17 22.44
C LEU A 235 2.20 10.98 21.06
N VAL A 236 1.48 11.97 20.55
CA VAL A 236 0.82 11.91 19.24
C VAL A 236 1.63 12.69 18.20
N GLU A 237 1.68 12.18 16.98
CA GLU A 237 2.40 12.83 15.88
C GLU A 237 1.74 14.13 15.43
N ARG A 238 0.41 14.17 15.51
CA ARG A 238 -0.43 15.33 15.22
C ARG A 238 -1.50 15.48 16.27
N VAL A 239 -1.81 16.71 16.61
CA VAL A 239 -2.77 17.05 17.66
C VAL A 239 -3.78 18.06 17.14
N SER A 240 -5.06 17.84 17.44
CA SER A 240 -6.13 18.82 17.29
C SER A 240 -6.53 19.35 18.67
N GLY A 241 -7.29 20.44 18.71
CA GLY A 241 -7.84 20.95 19.97
C GLY A 241 -8.67 19.91 20.71
N GLU A 242 -9.55 19.21 20.01
CA GLU A 242 -10.39 18.15 20.60
C GLU A 242 -9.57 16.97 21.13
N LEU A 243 -8.52 16.54 20.42
CA LEU A 243 -7.60 15.51 20.90
C LEU A 243 -6.84 15.99 22.15
N ALA A 244 -6.38 17.24 22.14
CA ALA A 244 -5.70 17.83 23.29
C ALA A 244 -6.62 17.88 24.52
N ASP A 245 -7.87 18.26 24.34
CA ASP A 245 -8.87 18.27 25.42
C ASP A 245 -9.13 16.85 25.94
N ALA A 246 -9.24 15.88 25.06
CA ALA A 246 -9.42 14.47 25.44
C ALA A 246 -8.22 13.91 26.24
N LEU A 247 -6.99 14.25 25.85
CA LEU A 247 -5.77 13.77 26.52
C LEU A 247 -5.48 14.51 27.84
N THR A 248 -5.90 15.75 27.95
CA THR A 248 -5.68 16.57 29.17
C THR A 248 -6.82 16.47 30.16
N GLY A 249 -8.03 16.08 29.72
CA GLY A 249 -9.26 16.18 30.47
C GLY A 249 -9.71 17.64 30.71
N GLY A 250 -9.18 18.57 29.91
CA GLY A 250 -9.47 20.00 29.95
C GLY A 250 -10.42 20.46 28.85
N SER A 251 -10.38 21.75 28.54
CA SER A 251 -11.07 22.40 27.45
C SER A 251 -10.25 23.57 26.91
N GLY A 252 -10.45 23.95 25.66
CA GLY A 252 -9.75 25.07 25.03
C GLY A 252 -8.38 24.75 24.46
N GLY A 253 -8.10 23.47 24.23
CA GLY A 253 -6.86 22.99 23.59
C GLY A 253 -6.59 23.62 22.24
N ASP A 254 -7.65 23.89 21.46
CA ASP A 254 -7.53 24.56 20.16
C ASP A 254 -6.92 25.97 20.32
N ARG A 255 -7.44 26.78 21.25
CA ARG A 255 -6.90 28.12 21.52
C ARG A 255 -5.45 28.05 21.98
N ILE A 256 -5.13 27.13 22.90
CA ILE A 256 -3.75 26.98 23.41
C ILE A 256 -2.80 26.59 22.24
N LEU A 257 -3.18 25.67 21.38
CA LEU A 257 -2.36 25.25 20.24
C LEU A 257 -2.18 26.39 19.22
N GLN A 258 -3.23 27.18 18.96
CA GLN A 258 -3.17 28.36 18.11
C GLN A 258 -2.30 29.45 18.70
N ASP A 259 -2.41 29.72 20.01
CA ASP A 259 -1.57 30.67 20.73
C ASP A 259 -0.09 30.25 20.68
N LEU A 260 0.21 28.97 20.88
CA LEU A 260 1.55 28.41 20.79
C LEU A 260 2.11 28.47 19.35
N GLU A 261 1.28 28.19 18.36
CA GLU A 261 1.67 28.31 16.94
C GLU A 261 1.93 29.77 16.58
N ALA A 262 1.05 30.68 16.95
CA ALA A 262 1.23 32.12 16.72
C ALA A 262 2.49 32.66 17.44
N ALA A 263 2.79 32.15 18.64
CA ALA A 263 4.04 32.41 19.33
C ALA A 263 5.26 31.71 18.75
N ASN A 264 5.09 30.91 17.68
CA ASN A 264 6.12 30.02 17.09
C ASN A 264 6.81 29.13 18.16
N ALA A 265 6.06 28.62 19.11
CA ALA A 265 6.55 27.83 20.22
C ALA A 265 6.72 26.36 19.89
N PHE A 266 7.41 26.03 18.76
CA PHE A 266 7.60 24.65 18.28
C PHE A 266 6.32 23.88 17.90
N VAL A 267 5.20 24.59 17.83
CA VAL A 267 3.94 24.10 17.29
C VAL A 267 3.78 24.62 15.87
N VAL A 268 3.45 23.73 14.95
CA VAL A 268 3.31 24.03 13.52
C VAL A 268 1.95 23.55 13.06
N ALA A 269 1.14 24.43 12.49
CA ALA A 269 -0.13 24.04 11.88
C ALA A 269 0.12 23.18 10.64
N LEU A 270 -0.65 22.10 10.46
CA LEU A 270 -0.55 21.15 9.35
C LEU A 270 -1.51 21.48 8.22
N ASP A 271 -2.49 22.32 8.46
CA ASP A 271 -3.51 22.74 7.50
C ASP A 271 -3.74 24.25 7.55
N SER A 272 -4.34 24.80 6.50
CA SER A 272 -4.68 26.23 6.40
C SER A 272 -5.79 26.63 7.37
N ALA A 273 -6.64 25.70 7.79
CA ALA A 273 -7.68 25.92 8.78
C ALA A 273 -7.15 25.96 10.22
N ARG A 274 -5.88 25.63 10.41
CA ARG A 274 -5.22 25.53 11.73
C ARG A 274 -6.01 24.64 12.70
N SER A 275 -6.49 23.51 12.18
CA SER A 275 -7.23 22.53 12.96
C SER A 275 -6.34 21.38 13.45
N TRP A 276 -5.24 21.12 12.75
CA TRP A 276 -4.24 20.14 13.11
C TRP A 276 -2.87 20.77 13.27
N PHE A 277 -2.15 20.34 14.32
CA PHE A 277 -0.83 20.83 14.68
C PHE A 277 0.13 19.67 14.90
N ARG A 278 1.42 19.95 14.77
CA ARG A 278 2.49 19.06 15.22
C ARG A 278 3.53 19.82 16.02
N TYR A 279 4.19 19.14 16.89
CA TYR A 279 5.38 19.67 17.57
C TYR A 279 6.60 19.51 16.68
N HIS A 280 7.56 20.43 16.81
CA HIS A 280 8.89 20.22 16.25
C HIS A 280 9.50 18.98 16.91
N ARG A 281 10.12 18.07 16.11
CA ARG A 281 10.54 16.75 16.58
C ARG A 281 11.41 16.75 17.82
N LEU A 282 12.44 17.62 17.87
CA LEU A 282 13.28 17.74 19.07
C LEU A 282 12.46 18.13 20.29
N PHE A 283 11.52 19.04 20.11
CA PHE A 283 10.64 19.47 21.19
C PHE A 283 9.71 18.33 21.61
N ALA A 284 9.08 17.62 20.68
CA ALA A 284 8.27 16.44 20.99
C ALA A 284 9.09 15.37 21.74
N GLY A 285 10.29 15.06 21.27
CA GLY A 285 11.19 14.09 21.92
C GLY A 285 11.57 14.49 23.35
N LEU A 286 11.85 15.76 23.57
CA LEU A 286 12.14 16.30 24.89
C LEU A 286 10.90 16.27 25.80
N LEU A 287 9.73 16.64 25.27
CA LEU A 287 8.46 16.56 26.01
C LEU A 287 8.12 15.12 26.41
N GLN A 288 8.33 14.17 25.52
CA GLN A 288 8.16 12.74 25.81
C GLN A 288 9.14 12.26 26.89
N LEU A 289 10.41 12.69 26.84
CA LEU A 289 11.39 12.37 27.85
C LEU A 289 10.96 12.91 29.22
N GLU A 290 10.53 14.16 29.26
CA GLU A 290 10.05 14.80 30.47
C GLU A 290 8.77 14.15 31.03
N LEU A 291 7.82 13.80 30.14
CA LEU A 291 6.62 13.06 30.54
C LEU A 291 6.99 11.70 31.18
N ARG A 292 7.93 10.95 30.58
CA ARG A 292 8.39 9.67 31.14
C ARG A 292 9.13 9.84 32.47
N ARG A 293 9.82 10.96 32.66
CA ARG A 293 10.54 11.28 33.90
C ARG A 293 9.59 11.69 35.01
N THR A 294 8.60 12.54 34.72
CA THR A 294 7.72 13.16 35.72
C THR A 294 6.44 12.38 35.98
N ALA A 295 5.89 11.73 34.97
CA ALA A 295 4.62 11.03 35.05
C ALA A 295 4.63 9.69 34.28
N PRO A 296 5.59 8.76 34.53
CA PRO A 296 5.70 7.50 33.80
C PRO A 296 4.44 6.65 33.86
N GLY A 297 3.69 6.74 34.95
CA GLY A 297 2.43 6.00 35.12
C GLY A 297 1.29 6.50 34.24
N GLU A 298 1.36 7.71 33.65
CA GLU A 298 0.32 8.25 32.79
C GLU A 298 0.47 7.79 31.34
N VAL A 299 1.68 7.44 30.89
CA VAL A 299 2.01 7.16 29.47
C VAL A 299 1.07 6.11 28.87
N THR A 300 0.88 4.99 29.54
CA THR A 300 -0.03 3.92 29.07
C THR A 300 -1.47 4.39 28.98
N GLY A 301 -1.94 5.15 29.97
CA GLY A 301 -3.29 5.71 29.97
C GLY A 301 -3.51 6.75 28.87
N LEU A 302 -2.51 7.58 28.60
CA LEU A 302 -2.56 8.57 27.51
C LEU A 302 -2.60 7.91 26.14
N HIS A 303 -1.81 6.86 25.92
CA HIS A 303 -1.90 6.07 24.69
C HIS A 303 -3.28 5.40 24.55
N ALA A 304 -3.84 4.86 25.62
CA ALA A 304 -5.19 4.28 25.59
C ALA A 304 -6.27 5.34 25.28
N ALA A 305 -6.15 6.54 25.85
CA ALA A 305 -7.06 7.65 25.55
C ALA A 305 -6.93 8.12 24.09
N ALA A 306 -5.70 8.25 23.59
CA ALA A 306 -5.43 8.57 22.18
C ALA A 306 -6.02 7.51 21.25
N ALA A 307 -5.81 6.24 21.53
CA ALA A 307 -6.39 5.13 20.75
C ALA A 307 -7.93 5.23 20.68
N GLY A 308 -8.58 5.50 21.81
CA GLY A 308 -10.03 5.67 21.86
C GLY A 308 -10.52 6.86 21.04
N TRP A 309 -9.82 8.00 21.16
CA TRP A 309 -10.17 9.21 20.41
C TRP A 309 -10.00 9.00 18.89
N PHE A 310 -8.84 8.51 18.46
CA PHE A 310 -8.56 8.24 17.04
C PHE A 310 -9.55 7.24 16.46
N ALA A 311 -9.90 6.18 17.19
CA ALA A 311 -10.91 5.21 16.77
C ALA A 311 -12.29 5.86 16.57
N GLY A 312 -12.70 6.74 17.49
CA GLY A 312 -13.98 7.44 17.41
C GLY A 312 -14.06 8.46 16.26
N HIS A 313 -12.90 8.91 15.74
CA HIS A 313 -12.81 9.94 14.69
C HIS A 313 -12.36 9.36 13.32
N GLY A 314 -12.31 8.03 13.17
CA GLY A 314 -12.02 7.38 11.90
C GLY A 314 -10.54 7.30 11.52
N PHE A 315 -9.63 7.57 12.45
CA PHE A 315 -8.18 7.44 12.25
C PHE A 315 -7.70 6.06 12.72
N ALA A 316 -8.02 5.04 11.93
CA ALA A 316 -7.85 3.65 12.32
C ALA A 316 -6.39 3.25 12.57
N VAL A 317 -5.48 3.71 11.73
CA VAL A 317 -4.05 3.37 11.80
C VAL A 317 -3.44 3.92 13.08
N GLU A 318 -3.65 5.22 13.35
CA GLU A 318 -3.19 5.88 14.57
C GLU A 318 -3.81 5.24 15.82
N ALA A 319 -5.10 4.86 15.75
CA ALA A 319 -5.78 4.19 16.85
C ALA A 319 -5.11 2.84 17.20
N VAL A 320 -4.76 2.05 16.19
CA VAL A 320 -4.06 0.76 16.39
C VAL A 320 -2.67 0.98 16.96
N HIS A 321 -1.87 1.90 16.40
CA HIS A 321 -0.52 2.22 16.91
C HIS A 321 -0.57 2.63 18.39
N HIS A 322 -1.52 3.50 18.76
CA HIS A 322 -1.64 3.93 20.15
C HIS A 322 -2.16 2.81 21.07
N ALA A 323 -3.04 1.95 20.62
CA ALA A 323 -3.46 0.79 21.38
C ALA A 323 -2.29 -0.19 21.62
N GLN A 324 -1.44 -0.40 20.61
CA GLN A 324 -0.20 -1.18 20.73
C GLN A 324 0.79 -0.54 21.70
N ALA A 325 0.99 0.77 21.63
CA ALA A 325 1.85 1.50 22.55
C ALA A 325 1.32 1.46 24.00
N ALA A 326 0.01 1.41 24.19
CA ALA A 326 -0.62 1.18 25.47
C ALA A 326 -0.50 -0.28 25.93
N ARG A 327 -0.02 -1.20 25.08
CA ARG A 327 -0.02 -2.66 25.27
C ARG A 327 -1.42 -3.23 25.48
N ASP A 328 -2.45 -2.53 25.02
CA ASP A 328 -3.82 -3.06 24.94
C ASP A 328 -3.98 -3.87 23.63
N TRP A 329 -3.36 -5.04 23.63
CA TRP A 329 -3.37 -5.93 22.47
C TRP A 329 -4.77 -6.32 22.03
N GLY A 330 -5.70 -6.42 23.01
CA GLY A 330 -7.10 -6.74 22.71
C GLY A 330 -7.82 -5.62 21.99
N LEU A 331 -7.61 -4.36 22.37
CA LEU A 331 -8.15 -3.20 21.67
C LEU A 331 -7.50 -3.06 20.29
N ALA A 332 -6.17 -3.15 20.21
CA ALA A 332 -5.44 -3.04 18.95
C ALA A 332 -5.88 -4.10 17.93
N ALA A 333 -6.03 -5.35 18.36
CA ALA A 333 -6.53 -6.44 17.51
C ALA A 333 -7.95 -6.17 17.00
N ARG A 334 -8.86 -5.74 17.89
CA ARG A 334 -10.23 -5.38 17.49
C ARG A 334 -10.26 -4.24 16.48
N LEU A 335 -9.53 -3.16 16.73
CA LEU A 335 -9.46 -2.01 15.83
C LEU A 335 -8.91 -2.41 14.47
N LEU A 336 -7.82 -3.18 14.43
CA LEU A 336 -7.25 -3.66 13.18
C LEU A 336 -8.24 -4.56 12.44
N ALA A 337 -8.88 -5.51 13.14
CA ALA A 337 -9.89 -6.40 12.54
C ALA A 337 -11.09 -5.62 12.00
N ASP A 338 -11.49 -4.55 12.70
CA ASP A 338 -12.62 -3.71 12.30
C ASP A 338 -12.35 -2.92 11.01
N HIS A 339 -11.12 -2.52 10.79
CA HIS A 339 -10.72 -1.70 9.64
C HIS A 339 -10.01 -2.48 8.53
N TRP A 340 -9.56 -3.71 8.82
CA TRP A 340 -8.83 -4.54 7.86
C TRP A 340 -9.52 -4.70 6.50
N PRO A 341 -10.86 -4.94 6.39
CA PRO A 341 -11.48 -5.05 5.07
C PRO A 341 -11.33 -3.77 4.24
N GLY A 342 -11.45 -2.61 4.87
CA GLY A 342 -11.24 -1.31 4.22
C GLY A 342 -9.79 -1.10 3.77
N LEU A 343 -8.83 -1.44 4.64
CA LEU A 343 -7.39 -1.37 4.34
C LEU A 343 -7.03 -2.35 3.22
N TYR A 344 -7.53 -3.59 3.29
CA TYR A 344 -7.28 -4.61 2.27
C TYR A 344 -7.87 -4.24 0.91
N LEU A 345 -9.17 -3.89 0.86
CA LEU A 345 -9.82 -3.44 -0.38
C LEU A 345 -9.31 -2.08 -0.87
N GLY A 346 -8.66 -1.32 0.00
CA GLY A 346 -7.91 -0.11 -0.31
C GLY A 346 -6.46 -0.36 -0.76
N GLY A 347 -5.95 -1.62 -0.73
CA GLY A 347 -4.61 -2.02 -1.13
C GLY A 347 -3.49 -1.50 -0.23
N GLN A 348 -3.78 -1.34 1.04
CA GLN A 348 -2.82 -0.88 2.03
C GLN A 348 -2.09 -2.08 2.67
N ALA A 349 -1.55 -2.98 1.84
CA ALA A 349 -0.90 -4.20 2.31
C ALA A 349 0.32 -3.90 3.21
N ALA A 350 1.11 -2.90 2.86
CA ALA A 350 2.27 -2.50 3.65
C ALA A 350 1.87 -1.93 5.03
N THR A 351 0.82 -1.10 5.08
CA THR A 351 0.26 -0.62 6.36
C THR A 351 -0.26 -1.77 7.22
N ILE A 352 -0.95 -2.75 6.59
CA ILE A 352 -1.41 -3.95 7.31
C ILE A 352 -0.21 -4.71 7.88
N HIS A 353 0.83 -4.91 7.07
CA HIS A 353 2.06 -5.59 7.50
C HIS A 353 2.71 -4.91 8.71
N GLU A 354 2.90 -3.59 8.65
CA GLU A 354 3.45 -2.80 9.76
C GLU A 354 2.63 -2.96 11.04
N LEU A 355 1.31 -2.81 10.92
CA LEU A 355 0.40 -2.96 12.06
C LEU A 355 0.41 -4.37 12.65
N VAL A 356 0.45 -5.41 11.82
CA VAL A 356 0.56 -6.80 12.28
C VAL A 356 1.92 -7.08 12.91
N ALA A 357 3.00 -6.57 12.35
CA ALA A 357 4.36 -6.70 12.89
C ALA A 357 4.51 -6.04 14.28
N GLY A 358 3.72 -5.01 14.58
CA GLY A 358 3.71 -4.35 15.89
C GLY A 358 3.18 -5.20 17.05
N PHE A 359 2.59 -6.39 16.78
CA PHE A 359 2.11 -7.29 17.82
C PHE A 359 3.16 -8.33 18.22
N PRO A 360 3.27 -8.67 19.52
CA PRO A 360 4.08 -9.80 19.96
C PRO A 360 3.60 -11.13 19.35
N ALA A 361 4.53 -12.05 19.10
CA ALA A 361 4.20 -13.34 18.49
C ALA A 361 3.17 -14.14 19.32
N GLU A 362 3.25 -14.05 20.64
CA GLU A 362 2.32 -14.68 21.57
C GLU A 362 0.89 -14.11 21.43
N ALA A 363 0.76 -12.81 21.22
CA ALA A 363 -0.54 -12.17 21.00
C ALA A 363 -1.15 -12.61 19.67
N ARG A 364 -0.33 -12.69 18.60
CA ARG A 364 -0.75 -13.16 17.28
C ARG A 364 -1.29 -14.59 17.29
N ALA A 365 -0.75 -15.43 18.16
CA ALA A 365 -1.19 -16.82 18.31
C ALA A 365 -2.37 -16.99 19.28
N ALA A 366 -2.57 -16.07 20.23
CA ALA A 366 -3.57 -16.19 21.29
C ALA A 366 -4.93 -15.56 20.93
N ASP A 367 -4.96 -14.56 20.06
CA ASP A 367 -6.19 -13.87 19.64
C ASP A 367 -6.62 -14.34 18.25
N ALA A 368 -7.87 -14.79 18.13
CA ALA A 368 -8.39 -15.37 16.88
C ALA A 368 -8.49 -14.33 15.74
N GLU A 369 -8.87 -13.08 16.02
CA GLU A 369 -8.92 -12.03 15.01
C GLU A 369 -7.51 -11.72 14.51
N LEU A 370 -6.57 -11.57 15.43
CA LEU A 370 -5.19 -11.27 15.09
C LEU A 370 -4.50 -12.42 14.37
N ALA A 371 -4.82 -13.67 14.70
CA ALA A 371 -4.34 -14.82 13.95
C ALA A 371 -4.84 -14.81 12.50
N VAL A 372 -6.12 -14.49 12.25
CA VAL A 372 -6.62 -14.33 10.88
C VAL A 372 -5.90 -13.20 10.13
N LEU A 373 -5.67 -12.08 10.80
CA LEU A 373 -4.98 -10.94 10.18
C LEU A 373 -3.50 -11.26 9.90
N SER A 374 -2.86 -12.03 10.77
CA SER A 374 -1.51 -12.57 10.53
C SER A 374 -1.51 -13.54 9.34
N ALA A 375 -2.53 -14.38 9.18
CA ALA A 375 -2.68 -15.22 8.01
C ALA A 375 -2.83 -14.39 6.71
N ALA A 376 -3.60 -13.30 6.75
CA ALA A 376 -3.75 -12.42 5.61
C ALA A 376 -2.43 -11.71 5.23
N ASP A 377 -1.65 -11.32 6.22
CA ASP A 377 -0.33 -10.73 6.03
C ASP A 377 0.65 -11.73 5.42
N GLU A 378 0.72 -12.96 5.95
CA GLU A 378 1.55 -14.03 5.38
C GLU A 378 1.17 -14.38 3.93
N LEU A 379 -0.14 -14.34 3.59
CA LEU A 379 -0.59 -14.49 2.20
C LEU A 379 -0.07 -13.37 1.30
N ALA A 380 -0.07 -12.14 1.77
CA ALA A 380 0.48 -11.01 1.02
C ALA A 380 1.99 -11.14 0.80
N GLN A 381 2.71 -11.77 1.75
CA GLN A 381 4.13 -12.09 1.64
C GLN A 381 4.41 -13.36 0.81
N GLY A 382 3.40 -14.14 0.47
CA GLY A 382 3.53 -15.39 -0.30
C GLY A 382 3.78 -16.65 0.55
N SER A 383 3.65 -16.57 1.85
CA SER A 383 3.91 -17.65 2.81
C SER A 383 2.65 -18.50 3.04
N LEU A 384 2.26 -19.33 2.07
CA LEU A 384 0.98 -20.08 2.08
C LEU A 384 0.85 -21.05 3.28
N ASP A 385 1.93 -21.69 3.70
CA ASP A 385 1.91 -22.65 4.80
C ASP A 385 1.76 -21.96 6.16
N GLU A 386 2.46 -20.84 6.35
CA GLU A 386 2.32 -20.02 7.55
C GLU A 386 0.91 -19.43 7.66
N ALA A 387 0.36 -18.94 6.54
CA ALA A 387 -1.01 -18.47 6.48
C ALA A 387 -2.00 -19.57 6.88
N GLY A 388 -1.82 -20.80 6.36
CA GLY A 388 -2.64 -21.96 6.73
C GLY A 388 -2.53 -22.30 8.22
N ARG A 389 -1.32 -22.19 8.78
CA ARG A 389 -1.08 -22.42 10.23
C ARG A 389 -1.83 -21.39 11.07
N TYR A 390 -1.74 -20.10 10.73
CA TYR A 390 -2.46 -19.05 11.45
C TYR A 390 -3.99 -19.19 11.35
N LEU A 391 -4.52 -19.57 10.18
CA LEU A 391 -5.96 -19.86 10.04
C LEU A 391 -6.41 -21.02 10.93
N THR A 392 -5.58 -22.07 11.05
CA THR A 392 -5.86 -23.20 11.96
C THR A 392 -5.87 -22.75 13.41
N LEU A 393 -4.91 -21.92 13.81
CA LEU A 393 -4.86 -21.32 15.15
C LEU A 393 -6.11 -20.47 15.43
N ALA A 394 -6.53 -19.66 14.46
CA ALA A 394 -7.72 -18.83 14.60
C ALA A 394 -9.01 -19.63 14.76
N ALA A 395 -9.12 -20.77 14.04
CA ALA A 395 -10.29 -21.66 14.12
C ALA A 395 -10.33 -22.50 15.40
N GLN A 396 -9.18 -22.86 15.96
CA GLN A 396 -9.04 -23.79 17.10
C GLN A 396 -8.48 -23.12 18.37
N GLY A 397 -8.36 -21.79 18.37
CA GLY A 397 -7.68 -21.02 19.41
C GLY A 397 -8.20 -21.29 20.83
N PRO A 398 -7.30 -21.24 21.84
CA PRO A 398 -7.62 -21.59 23.22
C PRO A 398 -8.53 -20.57 23.92
N VAL A 399 -8.64 -19.35 23.39
CA VAL A 399 -9.43 -18.27 23.98
C VAL A 399 -10.78 -18.16 23.26
N PRO A 400 -11.90 -18.30 23.98
CA PRO A 400 -13.22 -18.20 23.36
C PRO A 400 -13.46 -16.78 22.84
N VAL A 401 -13.78 -16.68 21.57
CA VAL A 401 -14.17 -15.41 20.93
C VAL A 401 -15.45 -14.89 21.61
N PRO A 402 -15.49 -13.63 22.03
CA PRO A 402 -16.70 -13.02 22.60
C PRO A 402 -17.91 -13.19 21.69
N ALA A 403 -19.09 -13.43 22.26
CA ALA A 403 -20.29 -13.75 21.48
C ALA A 403 -20.61 -12.71 20.39
N GLY A 404 -20.42 -11.42 20.68
CA GLY A 404 -20.65 -10.32 19.72
C GLY A 404 -19.65 -10.28 18.56
N ARG A 405 -18.48 -10.94 18.68
CA ARG A 405 -17.43 -10.92 17.67
C ARG A 405 -17.31 -12.22 16.85
N ARG A 406 -17.99 -13.28 17.26
CA ARG A 406 -17.91 -14.59 16.57
C ARG A 406 -18.27 -14.51 15.10
N GLY A 407 -19.32 -13.77 14.76
CA GLY A 407 -19.74 -13.60 13.37
C GLY A 407 -18.64 -12.92 12.52
N ARG A 408 -17.95 -11.93 13.11
CA ARG A 408 -16.86 -11.23 12.45
C ARG A 408 -15.65 -12.13 12.20
N VAL A 409 -15.21 -12.84 13.23
CA VAL A 409 -14.11 -13.82 13.08
C VAL A 409 -14.43 -14.83 11.98
N GLN A 410 -15.68 -15.33 11.92
CA GLN A 410 -16.10 -16.25 10.87
C GLN A 410 -16.02 -15.62 9.47
N VAL A 411 -16.40 -14.36 9.33
CA VAL A 411 -16.28 -13.65 8.05
C VAL A 411 -14.81 -13.45 7.67
N LEU A 412 -13.96 -12.99 8.59
CA LEU A 412 -12.53 -12.83 8.34
C LEU A 412 -11.89 -14.17 7.97
N LEU A 413 -12.19 -15.24 8.69
CA LEU A 413 -11.75 -16.61 8.37
C LEU A 413 -12.20 -17.02 6.97
N GLY A 414 -13.46 -16.76 6.61
CA GLY A 414 -13.98 -17.05 5.29
C GLY A 414 -13.28 -16.26 4.18
N VAL A 415 -13.05 -14.97 4.39
CA VAL A 415 -12.34 -14.12 3.39
C VAL A 415 -10.90 -14.58 3.21
N VAL A 416 -10.15 -14.75 4.31
CA VAL A 416 -8.73 -15.14 4.24
C VAL A 416 -8.59 -16.61 3.79
N GLY A 417 -9.52 -17.49 4.21
CA GLY A 417 -9.60 -18.87 3.73
C GLY A 417 -9.84 -18.96 2.23
N LEU A 418 -10.77 -18.16 1.73
CA LEU A 418 -11.04 -18.04 0.28
C LEU A 418 -9.80 -17.56 -0.51
N LEU A 419 -9.07 -16.58 0.02
CA LEU A 419 -7.85 -16.08 -0.61
C LEU A 419 -6.74 -17.15 -0.61
N LEU A 420 -6.57 -17.87 0.49
CA LEU A 420 -5.62 -18.97 0.61
C LEU A 420 -5.97 -20.12 -0.36
N ALA A 421 -7.24 -20.51 -0.40
CA ALA A 421 -7.72 -21.55 -1.31
C ALA A 421 -7.47 -21.16 -2.78
N ARG A 422 -7.71 -19.91 -3.12
CA ARG A 422 -7.45 -19.39 -4.46
C ARG A 422 -5.96 -19.47 -4.82
N GLN A 423 -5.07 -19.02 -3.94
CA GLN A 423 -3.62 -19.05 -4.20
C GLN A 423 -3.08 -20.48 -4.25
N ARG A 424 -3.64 -21.40 -3.47
CA ARG A 424 -3.33 -22.84 -3.54
C ARG A 424 -3.90 -23.53 -4.80
N GLY A 425 -4.75 -22.85 -5.54
CA GLY A 425 -5.43 -23.44 -6.69
C GLY A 425 -6.41 -24.54 -6.28
N ASP A 426 -7.14 -24.34 -5.16
CA ASP A 426 -8.21 -25.24 -4.66
C ASP A 426 -9.60 -24.67 -4.97
N PRO A 427 -10.19 -24.99 -6.12
CA PRO A 427 -11.48 -24.46 -6.53
C PRO A 427 -12.63 -24.95 -5.64
N ALA A 428 -12.52 -26.15 -5.05
CA ALA A 428 -13.56 -26.69 -4.19
C ALA A 428 -13.65 -25.88 -2.87
N ALA A 429 -12.51 -25.60 -2.27
CA ALA A 429 -12.44 -24.76 -1.07
C ALA A 429 -12.88 -23.32 -1.37
N VAL A 430 -12.49 -22.73 -2.52
CA VAL A 430 -12.97 -21.40 -2.94
C VAL A 430 -14.49 -21.38 -3.05
N MET A 431 -15.11 -22.37 -3.69
CA MET A 431 -16.56 -22.44 -3.84
C MET A 431 -17.26 -22.59 -2.50
N GLU A 432 -16.72 -23.35 -1.58
CA GLU A 432 -17.29 -23.54 -0.24
C GLU A 432 -17.24 -22.23 0.55
N GLU A 433 -16.09 -21.58 0.62
CA GLU A 433 -15.95 -20.33 1.35
C GLU A 433 -16.75 -19.18 0.72
N ALA A 434 -16.81 -19.11 -0.61
CA ALA A 434 -17.63 -18.11 -1.30
C ALA A 434 -19.12 -18.26 -0.96
N ARG A 435 -19.65 -19.50 -0.92
CA ARG A 435 -21.04 -19.76 -0.50
C ARG A 435 -21.28 -19.40 0.96
N ARG A 436 -20.32 -19.68 1.84
CA ARG A 436 -20.41 -19.26 3.26
C ARG A 436 -20.50 -17.74 3.39
N LEU A 437 -19.65 -17.01 2.66
CA LEU A 437 -19.65 -15.55 2.67
C LEU A 437 -20.95 -14.96 2.10
N GLN A 438 -21.52 -15.56 1.04
CA GLN A 438 -22.83 -15.16 0.53
C GLN A 438 -23.92 -15.37 1.56
N GLY A 439 -23.97 -16.52 2.19
CA GLY A 439 -24.92 -16.81 3.27
C GLY A 439 -24.77 -15.86 4.48
N ALA A 440 -23.54 -15.48 4.81
CA ALA A 440 -23.27 -14.51 5.86
C ALA A 440 -23.74 -13.08 5.48
N ALA A 441 -23.61 -12.70 4.21
CA ALA A 441 -24.09 -11.41 3.70
C ALA A 441 -25.62 -11.30 3.65
N GLU A 442 -26.33 -12.41 3.48
CA GLU A 442 -27.80 -12.47 3.36
C GLU A 442 -28.50 -12.68 4.72
N ALA A 443 -27.76 -13.04 5.77
CA ALA A 443 -28.34 -13.34 7.06
C ALA A 443 -29.04 -12.10 7.68
N PRO A 444 -30.32 -12.19 8.10
CA PRO A 444 -31.05 -11.07 8.68
C PRO A 444 -30.50 -10.58 10.02
N ASP A 445 -29.64 -11.37 10.65
CA ASP A 445 -28.96 -11.08 11.91
C ASP A 445 -27.65 -10.27 11.73
N ALA A 446 -27.69 -9.24 10.88
CA ALA A 446 -26.61 -8.25 10.77
C ALA A 446 -26.31 -7.52 12.13
N ALA A 447 -27.15 -7.75 13.14
CA ALA A 447 -26.90 -7.34 14.54
C ALA A 447 -25.70 -8.06 15.18
N ARG A 448 -25.16 -9.10 14.54
CA ARG A 448 -23.97 -9.84 15.02
C ARG A 448 -22.65 -9.12 14.78
N TYR A 449 -22.66 -8.08 13.94
CA TYR A 449 -21.51 -7.23 13.71
C TYR A 449 -21.68 -5.97 14.55
N ASP A 450 -20.76 -5.75 15.48
CA ASP A 450 -20.75 -4.57 16.35
C ASP A 450 -20.30 -3.29 15.57
N LEU A 451 -20.94 -3.06 14.43
CA LEU A 451 -20.68 -1.97 13.50
C LEU A 451 -21.87 -1.01 13.39
N ALA A 452 -21.61 0.26 13.11
CA ALA A 452 -22.65 1.22 12.78
C ALA A 452 -23.48 0.76 11.55
N PRO A 453 -24.79 1.06 11.47
CA PRO A 453 -25.69 0.53 10.44
C PRO A 453 -25.20 0.78 9.00
N ALA A 454 -24.62 1.94 8.69
CA ALA A 454 -24.10 2.26 7.37
C ALA A 454 -22.84 1.43 7.00
N ALA A 455 -21.93 1.21 7.98
CA ALA A 455 -20.76 0.38 7.78
C ALA A 455 -21.12 -1.10 7.60
N ARG A 456 -22.21 -1.56 8.23
CA ARG A 456 -22.74 -2.93 8.05
C ARG A 456 -23.25 -3.20 6.65
N ALA A 457 -24.04 -2.27 6.10
CA ALA A 457 -24.60 -2.39 4.75
C ALA A 457 -23.48 -2.43 3.69
N GLY A 458 -22.49 -1.56 3.83
CA GLY A 458 -21.32 -1.54 2.93
C GLY A 458 -20.50 -2.82 2.98
N LEU A 459 -20.22 -3.35 4.17
CA LEU A 459 -19.44 -4.58 4.33
C LEU A 459 -20.17 -5.80 3.72
N GLY A 460 -21.49 -5.89 3.86
CA GLY A 460 -22.26 -6.98 3.28
C GLY A 460 -22.21 -6.98 1.74
N GLU A 461 -22.28 -5.82 1.11
CA GLU A 461 -22.16 -5.70 -0.34
C GLU A 461 -20.72 -5.97 -0.83
N ASP A 462 -19.70 -5.49 -0.10
CA ASP A 462 -18.29 -5.78 -0.36
C ASP A 462 -18.01 -7.30 -0.35
N LEU A 463 -18.47 -7.99 0.69
CA LEU A 463 -18.32 -9.45 0.84
C LEU A 463 -19.06 -10.21 -0.26
N ARG A 464 -20.25 -9.77 -0.62
CA ARG A 464 -21.03 -10.40 -1.69
C ARG A 464 -20.34 -10.24 -3.04
N ALA A 465 -19.82 -9.05 -3.34
CA ALA A 465 -19.07 -8.81 -4.58
C ALA A 465 -17.80 -9.67 -4.63
N LEU A 466 -17.04 -9.72 -3.54
CA LEU A 466 -15.84 -10.54 -3.40
C LEU A 466 -16.16 -12.03 -3.59
N ALA A 467 -17.21 -12.53 -2.95
CA ALA A 467 -17.62 -13.93 -3.02
C ALA A 467 -18.04 -14.31 -4.46
N LEU A 468 -18.88 -13.51 -5.11
CA LEU A 468 -19.33 -13.75 -6.49
C LEU A 468 -18.16 -13.79 -7.48
N ILE A 469 -17.24 -12.82 -7.40
CA ILE A 469 -16.09 -12.77 -8.28
C ILE A 469 -15.18 -13.98 -8.07
N ASN A 470 -14.87 -14.33 -6.82
CA ASN A 470 -14.00 -15.49 -6.56
C ASN A 470 -14.68 -16.83 -6.89
N LEU A 471 -16.01 -16.93 -6.74
CA LEU A 471 -16.77 -18.10 -7.19
C LEU A 471 -16.63 -18.28 -8.71
N GLY A 472 -16.86 -17.21 -9.47
CA GLY A 472 -16.67 -17.26 -10.93
C GLY A 472 -15.21 -17.56 -11.34
N ILE A 473 -14.23 -17.06 -10.58
CA ILE A 473 -12.81 -17.40 -10.80
C ILE A 473 -12.54 -18.91 -10.61
N ALA A 474 -13.08 -19.51 -9.54
CA ALA A 474 -12.92 -20.94 -9.28
C ALA A 474 -13.61 -21.80 -10.35
N GLU A 475 -14.82 -21.42 -10.77
CA GLU A 475 -15.56 -22.07 -11.84
C GLU A 475 -14.82 -21.98 -13.18
N TYR A 476 -14.23 -20.81 -13.48
CA TYR A 476 -13.34 -20.65 -14.64
C TYR A 476 -12.15 -21.59 -14.58
N GLY A 477 -11.47 -21.70 -13.42
CA GLY A 477 -10.31 -22.60 -13.24
C GLY A 477 -10.63 -24.08 -13.47
N THR A 478 -11.91 -24.46 -13.32
CA THR A 478 -12.42 -25.84 -13.55
C THR A 478 -13.15 -26.01 -14.90
N ALA A 479 -13.00 -25.05 -15.81
CA ALA A 479 -13.66 -25.01 -17.13
C ALA A 479 -15.20 -24.98 -17.09
N ARG A 480 -15.82 -24.60 -15.96
CA ARG A 480 -17.28 -24.43 -15.84
C ARG A 480 -17.68 -23.01 -16.24
N PHE A 481 -17.48 -22.68 -17.52
CA PHE A 481 -17.63 -21.30 -18.02
C PHE A 481 -19.10 -20.82 -18.00
N GLU A 482 -20.09 -21.73 -18.17
CA GLU A 482 -21.50 -21.38 -18.12
C GLU A 482 -21.97 -20.96 -16.73
N GLU A 483 -21.40 -21.57 -15.68
CA GLU A 483 -21.68 -21.18 -14.28
C GLU A 483 -20.85 -19.95 -13.87
N ALA A 484 -19.61 -19.81 -14.35
CA ALA A 484 -18.73 -18.68 -14.00
C ALA A 484 -19.26 -17.33 -14.50
N GLU A 485 -19.84 -17.30 -15.70
CA GLU A 485 -20.27 -16.06 -16.35
C GLU A 485 -21.31 -15.27 -15.53
N PRO A 486 -22.45 -15.86 -15.10
CA PRO A 486 -23.43 -15.13 -14.31
C PRO A 486 -22.89 -14.65 -12.95
N HIS A 487 -21.98 -15.41 -12.32
CA HIS A 487 -21.36 -14.99 -11.06
C HIS A 487 -20.44 -13.78 -11.26
N LEU A 488 -19.61 -13.81 -12.31
CA LEU A 488 -18.74 -12.69 -12.67
C LEU A 488 -19.55 -11.45 -13.07
N GLU A 489 -20.64 -11.62 -13.85
CA GLU A 489 -21.51 -10.50 -14.25
C GLU A 489 -22.16 -9.82 -13.04
N GLN A 490 -22.74 -10.61 -12.13
CA GLN A 490 -23.34 -10.09 -10.91
C GLN A 490 -22.30 -9.44 -10.00
N GLY A 491 -21.12 -10.08 -9.84
CA GLY A 491 -20.02 -9.56 -9.04
C GLY A 491 -19.50 -8.23 -9.57
N VAL A 492 -19.27 -8.11 -10.88
CA VAL A 492 -18.80 -6.88 -11.54
C VAL A 492 -19.86 -5.77 -11.43
N ALA A 493 -21.14 -6.08 -11.68
CA ALA A 493 -22.21 -5.11 -11.56
C ALA A 493 -22.34 -4.57 -10.13
N LEU A 494 -22.20 -5.45 -9.14
CA LEU A 494 -22.21 -5.08 -7.72
C LEU A 494 -20.98 -4.23 -7.37
N ALA A 495 -19.77 -4.65 -7.74
CA ALA A 495 -18.53 -3.94 -7.48
C ALA A 495 -18.57 -2.50 -8.05
N ARG A 496 -19.09 -2.34 -9.27
CA ARG A 496 -19.31 -1.04 -9.92
C ARG A 496 -20.28 -0.16 -9.12
N ARG A 497 -21.41 -0.73 -8.67
CA ARG A 497 -22.43 0.00 -7.91
C ARG A 497 -21.92 0.51 -6.57
N ILE A 498 -21.13 -0.31 -5.87
CA ILE A 498 -20.56 0.02 -4.55
C ILE A 498 -19.24 0.82 -4.63
N GLY A 499 -18.79 1.14 -5.85
CA GLY A 499 -17.56 1.93 -6.04
C GLY A 499 -16.29 1.19 -5.65
N ARG A 500 -16.19 -0.12 -5.96
CA ARG A 500 -15.01 -0.96 -5.76
C ARG A 500 -14.35 -1.30 -7.10
N PRO A 501 -13.66 -0.37 -7.75
CA PRO A 501 -13.14 -0.55 -9.09
C PRO A 501 -12.10 -1.67 -9.19
N TYR A 502 -11.40 -2.02 -8.11
CA TYR A 502 -10.48 -3.16 -8.12
C TYR A 502 -11.18 -4.51 -8.22
N LEU A 503 -12.30 -4.69 -7.51
CA LEU A 503 -13.12 -5.88 -7.69
C LEU A 503 -13.76 -5.92 -9.08
N GLU A 504 -14.21 -4.77 -9.60
CA GLU A 504 -14.69 -4.64 -10.98
C GLU A 504 -13.62 -5.08 -11.97
N PHE A 505 -12.40 -4.57 -11.84
CA PHE A 505 -11.26 -4.94 -12.68
C PHE A 505 -10.99 -6.44 -12.63
N THR A 506 -10.94 -7.03 -11.44
CA THR A 506 -10.71 -8.47 -11.27
C THR A 506 -11.76 -9.28 -12.00
N GLY A 507 -13.05 -8.97 -11.83
CA GLY A 507 -14.14 -9.67 -12.50
C GLY A 507 -14.12 -9.51 -14.03
N LEU A 508 -13.91 -8.29 -14.53
CA LEU A 508 -13.79 -8.01 -15.98
C LEU A 508 -12.66 -8.82 -16.64
N THR A 509 -11.54 -8.97 -15.95
CA THR A 509 -10.39 -9.72 -16.44
C THR A 509 -10.74 -11.20 -16.70
N TYR A 510 -11.48 -11.82 -15.77
CA TYR A 510 -11.93 -13.21 -15.96
C TYR A 510 -13.08 -13.36 -16.96
N GLN A 511 -13.97 -12.36 -17.06
CA GLN A 511 -14.94 -12.31 -18.15
C GLN A 511 -14.25 -12.27 -19.53
N ALA A 512 -13.17 -11.49 -19.66
CA ALA A 512 -12.36 -11.46 -20.87
C ALA A 512 -11.73 -12.83 -21.17
N ALA A 513 -11.23 -13.51 -20.13
CA ALA A 513 -10.63 -14.84 -20.28
C ALA A 513 -11.65 -15.90 -20.74
N ILE A 514 -12.90 -15.85 -20.25
CA ILE A 514 -13.99 -16.71 -20.74
C ILE A 514 -14.31 -16.38 -22.21
N GLU A 515 -14.39 -15.11 -22.59
CA GLU A 515 -14.66 -14.71 -23.97
C GLU A 515 -13.60 -15.23 -24.95
N VAL A 516 -12.33 -15.33 -24.55
CA VAL A 516 -11.26 -15.90 -25.39
C VAL A 516 -11.58 -17.33 -25.82
N SER A 517 -12.22 -18.14 -24.98
CA SER A 517 -12.61 -19.51 -25.32
C SER A 517 -13.67 -19.59 -26.42
N ARG A 518 -14.45 -18.51 -26.61
CA ARG A 518 -15.52 -18.41 -27.61
C ARG A 518 -15.10 -17.61 -28.85
N SER A 519 -14.33 -16.53 -28.63
CA SER A 519 -13.92 -15.61 -29.69
C SER A 519 -12.67 -14.82 -29.31
N TYR A 520 -11.57 -15.06 -29.98
CA TYR A 520 -10.33 -14.31 -29.79
C TYR A 520 -10.52 -12.80 -30.00
N THR A 521 -11.40 -12.39 -30.92
CA THR A 521 -11.66 -10.97 -31.20
C THR A 521 -12.38 -10.30 -30.03
N ARG A 522 -13.48 -10.87 -29.54
CA ARG A 522 -14.20 -10.33 -28.39
C ARG A 522 -13.39 -10.43 -27.11
N GLY A 523 -12.64 -11.51 -26.91
CA GLY A 523 -11.72 -11.68 -25.80
C GLY A 523 -10.64 -10.60 -25.78
N ALA A 524 -10.05 -10.27 -26.93
CA ALA A 524 -9.08 -9.18 -27.04
C ALA A 524 -9.70 -7.80 -26.77
N GLU A 525 -10.93 -7.54 -27.22
CA GLU A 525 -11.64 -6.29 -26.94
C GLU A 525 -11.93 -6.12 -25.44
N ARG A 526 -12.45 -7.16 -24.78
CA ARG A 526 -12.66 -7.15 -23.33
C ARG A 526 -11.36 -7.10 -22.54
N GLY A 527 -10.33 -7.79 -22.99
CA GLY A 527 -9.00 -7.72 -22.39
C GLY A 527 -8.43 -6.29 -22.42
N ARG A 528 -8.60 -5.55 -23.52
CA ARG A 528 -8.22 -4.13 -23.59
C ARG A 528 -9.03 -3.27 -22.58
N GLN A 529 -10.34 -3.50 -22.46
CA GLN A 529 -11.16 -2.78 -21.49
C GLN A 529 -10.65 -2.99 -20.04
N ALA A 530 -10.26 -4.22 -19.70
CA ALA A 530 -9.68 -4.52 -18.40
C ALA A 530 -8.32 -3.81 -18.21
N VAL A 531 -7.46 -3.81 -19.24
CA VAL A 531 -6.17 -3.11 -19.23
C VAL A 531 -6.38 -1.60 -19.07
N GLU A 532 -7.30 -0.99 -19.83
CA GLU A 532 -7.63 0.43 -19.71
C GLU A 532 -8.14 0.79 -18.30
N LEU A 533 -8.89 -0.10 -17.65
CA LEU A 533 -9.34 0.10 -16.28
C LEU A 533 -8.13 0.06 -15.32
N ALA A 534 -7.21 -0.89 -15.50
CA ALA A 534 -5.99 -0.97 -14.72
C ALA A 534 -5.11 0.28 -14.91
N GLU A 535 -4.96 0.76 -16.15
CA GLU A 535 -4.21 1.97 -16.44
C GLU A 535 -4.81 3.21 -15.78
N ARG A 536 -6.13 3.37 -15.83
CA ARG A 536 -6.84 4.50 -15.19
C ARG A 536 -6.65 4.56 -13.68
N HIS A 537 -6.47 3.40 -13.04
CA HIS A 537 -6.38 3.29 -11.59
C HIS A 537 -4.96 2.98 -11.08
N GLY A 538 -3.98 2.84 -11.97
CA GLY A 538 -2.58 2.62 -11.59
C GLY A 538 -2.24 1.18 -11.19
N TRP A 539 -3.03 0.17 -11.62
CA TRP A 539 -2.82 -1.24 -11.27
C TRP A 539 -2.01 -2.02 -12.31
N THR A 540 -1.26 -1.33 -13.15
CA THR A 540 -0.53 -1.93 -14.27
C THR A 540 0.58 -2.90 -13.86
N ASP A 541 1.08 -2.77 -12.64
CA ASP A 541 2.17 -3.62 -12.11
C ASP A 541 1.70 -4.57 -11.00
N GLU A 542 0.37 -4.67 -10.81
CA GLU A 542 -0.19 -5.58 -9.83
C GLU A 542 -0.27 -7.01 -10.35
N PRO A 543 -0.10 -8.03 -9.49
CA PRO A 543 -0.25 -9.43 -9.88
C PRO A 543 -1.58 -9.72 -10.58
N ALA A 544 -2.67 -9.06 -10.17
CA ALA A 544 -3.98 -9.21 -10.82
C ALA A 544 -3.98 -8.74 -12.29
N ALA A 545 -3.13 -7.77 -12.67
CA ALA A 545 -3.01 -7.32 -14.05
C ALA A 545 -2.38 -8.38 -14.95
N SER A 546 -1.60 -9.32 -14.39
CA SER A 546 -1.01 -10.42 -15.15
C SER A 546 -2.06 -11.20 -15.95
N ILE A 547 -3.26 -11.37 -15.39
CA ILE A 547 -4.34 -12.11 -16.02
C ILE A 547 -4.95 -11.32 -17.18
N ALA A 548 -5.10 -10.00 -17.06
CA ALA A 548 -5.56 -9.17 -18.18
C ALA A 548 -4.55 -9.21 -19.35
N TYR A 549 -3.28 -9.08 -19.01
CA TYR A 549 -2.19 -9.10 -20.00
C TYR A 549 -2.06 -10.46 -20.70
N GLN A 550 -2.06 -11.56 -19.93
CA GLN A 550 -2.00 -12.90 -20.53
C GLN A 550 -3.24 -13.20 -21.40
N THR A 551 -4.42 -12.73 -20.99
CA THR A 551 -5.66 -12.91 -21.75
C THR A 551 -5.57 -12.16 -23.08
N LEU A 552 -5.11 -10.91 -23.08
CA LEU A 552 -4.92 -10.13 -24.29
C LEU A 552 -3.81 -10.73 -25.17
N GLY A 553 -2.69 -11.13 -24.60
CA GLY A 553 -1.59 -11.79 -25.29
C GLY A 553 -2.03 -13.11 -25.93
N GLY A 554 -2.78 -13.95 -25.20
CA GLY A 554 -3.33 -15.20 -25.70
C GLY A 554 -4.34 -15.00 -26.83
N ALA A 555 -5.23 -14.01 -26.69
CA ALA A 555 -6.18 -13.68 -27.75
C ALA A 555 -5.50 -13.19 -29.03
N LEU A 556 -4.49 -12.34 -28.94
CA LEU A 556 -3.70 -11.87 -30.07
C LEU A 556 -2.90 -13.00 -30.72
N THR A 557 -2.33 -13.89 -29.91
CA THR A 557 -1.65 -15.10 -30.41
C THR A 557 -2.62 -15.99 -31.23
N GLY A 558 -3.82 -16.23 -30.69
CA GLY A 558 -4.86 -17.00 -31.38
C GLY A 558 -5.39 -16.33 -32.65
N GLN A 559 -5.29 -15.01 -32.78
CA GLN A 559 -5.59 -14.25 -34.00
C GLN A 559 -4.45 -14.33 -35.05
N GLY A 560 -3.33 -15.00 -34.76
CA GLY A 560 -2.16 -15.03 -35.64
C GLY A 560 -1.34 -13.72 -35.61
N ARG A 561 -1.38 -12.98 -34.53
CA ARG A 561 -0.69 -11.67 -34.33
C ARG A 561 0.38 -11.78 -33.22
N PRO A 562 1.37 -12.70 -33.34
CA PRO A 562 2.32 -13.01 -32.27
C PRO A 562 3.21 -11.82 -31.90
N GLU A 563 3.55 -10.93 -32.85
CA GLU A 563 4.39 -9.76 -32.57
C GLU A 563 3.67 -8.72 -31.73
N GLU A 564 2.36 -8.60 -31.90
CA GLU A 564 1.55 -7.72 -31.06
C GLU A 564 1.21 -8.35 -29.71
N ALA A 565 1.25 -9.67 -29.59
CA ALA A 565 1.05 -10.40 -28.35
C ALA A 565 2.24 -10.27 -27.38
N GLU A 566 3.47 -10.21 -27.91
CA GLU A 566 4.72 -10.28 -27.14
C GLU A 566 4.79 -9.23 -26.00
N PRO A 567 4.54 -7.94 -26.24
CA PRO A 567 4.62 -6.94 -25.16
C PRO A 567 3.66 -7.25 -23.99
N TRP A 568 2.50 -7.83 -24.29
CA TRP A 568 1.50 -8.20 -23.30
C TRP A 568 1.90 -9.42 -22.48
N VAL A 569 2.43 -10.44 -23.15
CA VAL A 569 2.94 -11.64 -22.47
C VAL A 569 4.13 -11.29 -21.58
N GLN A 570 5.05 -10.44 -22.05
CA GLN A 570 6.16 -9.95 -21.24
C GLN A 570 5.70 -9.14 -20.03
N ARG A 571 4.64 -8.32 -20.16
CA ARG A 571 4.04 -7.64 -19.01
C ARG A 571 3.44 -8.63 -18.02
N ALA A 572 2.73 -9.66 -18.51
CA ALA A 572 2.17 -10.70 -17.66
C ALA A 572 3.27 -11.43 -16.85
N GLU A 573 4.40 -11.77 -17.49
CA GLU A 573 5.53 -12.42 -16.83
C GLU A 573 6.20 -11.56 -15.76
N ARG A 574 6.26 -10.24 -15.97
CA ARG A 574 6.84 -9.31 -14.98
C ARG A 574 5.95 -9.10 -13.78
N THR A 575 4.63 -9.19 -13.95
CA THR A 575 3.66 -8.92 -12.90
C THR A 575 3.22 -10.16 -12.13
N VAL A 576 3.33 -11.37 -12.73
CA VAL A 576 2.97 -12.62 -12.05
C VAL A 576 3.99 -12.98 -10.96
N ARG A 577 3.52 -13.53 -9.86
CA ARG A 577 4.33 -14.12 -8.78
C ARG A 577 4.02 -15.60 -8.67
N PRO A 578 4.68 -16.46 -9.46
CA PRO A 578 4.33 -17.89 -9.55
C PRO A 578 4.48 -18.64 -8.22
N ASP A 579 5.39 -18.22 -7.37
CA ASP A 579 5.61 -18.82 -6.05
C ASP A 579 4.45 -18.55 -5.09
N ALA A 580 3.82 -17.38 -5.22
CA ALA A 580 2.67 -16.97 -4.40
C ALA A 580 1.31 -17.35 -5.02
N ASP A 581 1.20 -17.38 -6.35
CA ASP A 581 0.01 -17.80 -7.11
C ASP A 581 0.39 -18.74 -8.24
N PRO A 582 0.60 -20.05 -7.95
CA PRO A 582 0.94 -21.03 -8.97
C PRO A 582 -0.10 -21.15 -10.09
N ALA A 583 -1.38 -20.91 -9.80
CA ALA A 583 -2.44 -20.94 -10.81
C ALA A 583 -2.29 -19.79 -11.83
N ALA A 584 -1.92 -18.59 -11.37
CA ALA A 584 -1.58 -17.49 -12.29
C ALA A 584 -0.33 -17.82 -13.11
N GLY A 585 0.68 -18.42 -12.49
CA GLY A 585 1.89 -18.89 -13.18
C GLY A 585 1.58 -19.90 -14.29
N VAL A 586 0.73 -20.89 -14.01
CA VAL A 586 0.25 -21.86 -15.03
C VAL A 586 -0.36 -21.15 -16.24
N ARG A 587 -1.21 -20.16 -16.01
CA ARG A 587 -1.86 -19.40 -17.10
C ARG A 587 -0.86 -18.62 -17.92
N VAL A 588 0.05 -17.89 -17.29
CA VAL A 588 1.04 -17.04 -17.97
C VAL A 588 2.01 -17.89 -18.80
N HIS A 589 2.56 -18.97 -18.22
CA HIS A 589 3.48 -19.86 -18.94
C HIS A 589 2.78 -20.65 -20.07
N SER A 590 1.50 -20.98 -19.92
CA SER A 590 0.71 -21.59 -21.02
C SER A 590 0.62 -20.64 -22.21
N VAL A 591 0.33 -19.36 -21.98
CA VAL A 591 0.24 -18.37 -23.07
C VAL A 591 1.63 -18.07 -23.65
N ARG A 592 2.68 -18.01 -22.82
CA ARG A 592 4.06 -17.89 -23.31
C ARG A 592 4.40 -19.04 -24.26
N GLY A 593 4.14 -20.27 -23.85
CA GLY A 593 4.39 -21.44 -24.69
C GLY A 593 3.63 -21.40 -26.01
N LEU A 594 2.35 -21.00 -25.99
CA LEU A 594 1.56 -20.84 -27.25
C LEU A 594 2.13 -19.75 -28.15
N LEU A 595 2.57 -18.65 -27.60
CA LEU A 595 3.19 -17.55 -28.35
C LEU A 595 4.49 -18.04 -29.04
N GLU A 596 5.33 -18.79 -28.33
CA GLU A 596 6.58 -19.31 -28.89
C GLU A 596 6.33 -20.37 -29.95
N LEU A 597 5.30 -21.24 -29.77
CA LEU A 597 4.87 -22.16 -30.85
C LEU A 597 4.42 -21.40 -32.10
N ALA A 598 3.65 -20.33 -31.94
CA ALA A 598 3.18 -19.50 -33.05
C ALA A 598 4.34 -18.81 -33.81
N ARG A 599 5.46 -18.56 -33.12
CA ARG A 599 6.69 -17.98 -33.67
C ARG A 599 7.65 -19.02 -34.25
N GLY A 600 7.36 -20.30 -34.09
CA GLY A 600 8.27 -21.39 -34.48
C GLY A 600 9.49 -21.54 -33.56
N ARG A 601 9.42 -21.05 -32.33
CA ARG A 601 10.46 -21.19 -31.29
C ARG A 601 10.14 -22.38 -30.40
N ASP A 602 10.17 -23.57 -30.96
CA ASP A 602 9.66 -24.79 -30.31
C ASP A 602 10.42 -25.16 -29.02
N ALA A 603 11.72 -24.83 -28.94
CA ALA A 603 12.52 -25.06 -27.72
C ALA A 603 12.10 -24.13 -26.56
N ASP A 604 11.81 -22.85 -26.84
CA ASP A 604 11.34 -21.90 -25.84
C ASP A 604 9.91 -22.26 -25.40
N ALA A 605 9.06 -22.69 -26.32
CA ALA A 605 7.73 -23.20 -26.02
C ALA A 605 7.78 -24.42 -25.09
N LEU A 606 8.67 -25.39 -25.38
CA LEU A 606 8.88 -26.56 -24.53
C LEU A 606 9.31 -26.18 -23.11
N ALA A 607 10.21 -25.19 -22.98
CA ALA A 607 10.65 -24.69 -21.68
C ALA A 607 9.49 -24.06 -20.88
N ALA A 608 8.61 -23.28 -21.54
CA ALA A 608 7.43 -22.70 -20.95
C ALA A 608 6.42 -23.75 -20.48
N PHE A 609 6.13 -24.77 -21.30
CA PHE A 609 5.20 -25.85 -20.89
C PHE A 609 5.76 -26.74 -19.78
N ARG A 610 7.07 -26.97 -19.75
CA ARG A 610 7.72 -27.61 -18.57
C ARG A 610 7.60 -26.79 -17.30
N ALA A 611 7.56 -25.45 -17.39
CA ALA A 611 7.26 -24.61 -16.26
C ALA A 611 5.82 -24.80 -15.77
N VAL A 612 4.85 -24.97 -16.69
CA VAL A 612 3.46 -25.32 -16.34
C VAL A 612 3.40 -26.62 -15.55
N GLU A 613 4.11 -27.67 -15.98
CA GLU A 613 4.14 -28.94 -15.26
C GLU A 613 4.70 -28.81 -13.84
N ARG A 614 5.81 -28.08 -13.69
CA ARG A 614 6.35 -27.83 -12.34
C ARG A 614 5.37 -27.11 -11.44
N LEU A 615 4.71 -26.07 -11.94
CA LEU A 615 3.74 -25.27 -11.17
C LEU A 615 2.46 -26.07 -10.88
N SER A 616 2.05 -26.97 -11.79
CA SER A 616 0.86 -27.81 -11.57
C SER A 616 1.00 -28.73 -10.35
N GLY A 617 2.22 -29.14 -10.02
CA GLY A 617 2.53 -29.92 -8.82
C GLY A 617 2.35 -29.15 -7.50
N LEU A 618 2.23 -27.83 -7.56
CA LEU A 618 1.98 -26.96 -6.39
C LEU A 618 0.48 -26.67 -6.17
N LEU A 619 -0.37 -27.02 -7.15
CA LEU A 619 -1.82 -26.78 -7.06
C LEU A 619 -2.51 -27.88 -6.27
N ALA A 620 -3.49 -27.50 -5.45
CA ALA A 620 -4.32 -28.45 -4.71
C ALA A 620 -5.27 -29.26 -5.63
N ALA A 621 -5.61 -28.72 -6.80
CA ALA A 621 -6.43 -29.40 -7.81
C ALA A 621 -5.93 -29.09 -9.23
N PRO A 622 -6.15 -29.97 -10.21
CA PRO A 622 -5.75 -29.74 -11.59
C PRO A 622 -6.44 -28.49 -12.18
N HIS A 623 -5.65 -27.60 -12.76
CA HIS A 623 -6.19 -26.49 -13.55
C HIS A 623 -6.42 -26.96 -14.99
N TYR A 624 -7.53 -26.58 -15.61
CA TYR A 624 -7.91 -27.08 -16.96
C TYR A 624 -6.84 -26.84 -18.05
N LEU A 625 -6.06 -25.76 -17.92
CA LEU A 625 -4.96 -25.48 -18.86
C LEU A 625 -3.79 -26.46 -18.76
N VAL A 626 -3.66 -27.25 -17.70
CA VAL A 626 -2.55 -28.19 -17.52
C VAL A 626 -2.63 -29.29 -18.59
N THR A 627 -3.82 -29.87 -18.81
CA THR A 627 -4.02 -30.89 -19.85
C THR A 627 -3.75 -30.31 -21.25
N ALA A 628 -4.23 -29.08 -21.52
CA ALA A 628 -3.94 -28.40 -22.78
C ALA A 628 -2.43 -28.12 -22.96
N ALA A 629 -1.74 -27.67 -21.90
CA ALA A 629 -0.30 -27.43 -21.93
C ALA A 629 0.50 -28.72 -22.19
N ARG A 630 0.06 -29.86 -21.66
CA ARG A 630 0.64 -31.18 -21.96
C ARG A 630 0.48 -31.53 -23.42
N ALA A 631 -0.67 -31.28 -24.05
CA ALA A 631 -0.86 -31.46 -25.47
C ALA A 631 0.09 -30.57 -26.29
N TRP A 632 0.26 -29.32 -25.93
CA TRP A 632 1.17 -28.41 -26.61
C TRP A 632 2.64 -28.75 -26.34
N LEU A 633 2.98 -29.30 -25.18
CA LEU A 633 4.31 -29.85 -24.88
C LEU A 633 4.63 -31.03 -25.84
N LEU A 634 3.69 -31.98 -26.00
CA LEU A 634 3.84 -33.07 -26.96
C LEU A 634 4.06 -32.54 -28.38
N LEU A 635 3.28 -31.54 -28.79
CA LEU A 635 3.42 -30.91 -30.09
C LEU A 635 4.79 -30.22 -30.28
N ALA A 636 5.30 -29.54 -29.25
CA ALA A 636 6.62 -28.92 -29.28
C ALA A 636 7.73 -29.97 -29.42
N LEU A 637 7.65 -31.09 -28.69
CA LEU A 637 8.58 -32.21 -28.83
C LEU A 637 8.55 -32.81 -30.23
N VAL A 638 7.36 -33.01 -30.80
CA VAL A 638 7.20 -33.51 -32.18
C VAL A 638 7.85 -32.54 -33.18
N ARG A 639 7.66 -31.26 -33.06
CA ARG A 639 8.26 -30.24 -33.94
C ARG A 639 9.79 -30.18 -33.84
N LEU A 640 10.32 -30.46 -32.65
CA LEU A 640 11.76 -30.55 -32.40
C LEU A 640 12.36 -31.87 -32.91
N GLY A 641 11.54 -32.83 -33.34
CA GLY A 641 11.98 -34.18 -33.77
C GLY A 641 12.26 -35.14 -32.60
N GLU A 642 11.92 -34.72 -31.35
CA GLU A 642 12.16 -35.50 -30.13
C GLU A 642 11.03 -36.50 -29.88
N THR A 643 10.80 -37.40 -30.86
CA THR A 643 9.66 -38.32 -30.83
C THR A 643 9.71 -39.33 -29.69
N GLU A 644 10.92 -39.75 -29.24
CA GLU A 644 11.09 -40.64 -28.09
C GLU A 644 10.66 -39.97 -26.78
N GLN A 645 11.02 -38.68 -26.58
CA GLN A 645 10.59 -37.92 -25.44
C GLN A 645 9.07 -37.66 -25.47
N ALA A 646 8.49 -37.45 -26.65
CA ALA A 646 7.05 -37.31 -26.82
C ALA A 646 6.31 -38.60 -26.45
N GLU A 647 6.82 -39.79 -26.83
CA GLU A 647 6.25 -41.08 -26.41
C GLU A 647 6.32 -41.26 -24.89
N GLN A 648 7.45 -40.92 -24.27
CA GLN A 648 7.57 -41.00 -22.83
C GLN A 648 6.58 -40.07 -22.14
N ALA A 649 6.51 -38.79 -22.54
CA ALA A 649 5.57 -37.86 -22.00
C ALA A 649 4.10 -38.29 -22.18
N LEU A 650 3.77 -38.94 -23.31
CA LEU A 650 2.45 -39.52 -23.52
C LEU A 650 2.20 -40.72 -22.60
N ALA A 651 3.23 -41.57 -22.37
CA ALA A 651 3.12 -42.71 -21.47
C ALA A 651 2.88 -42.30 -20.01
N ASP A 652 3.39 -41.16 -19.61
CA ASP A 652 3.23 -40.63 -18.26
C ASP A 652 1.85 -40.00 -17.99
N LEU A 653 1.01 -39.81 -19.04
CA LEU A 653 -0.36 -39.30 -18.88
C LEU A 653 -1.30 -40.41 -18.37
N ASP A 654 -2.25 -40.03 -17.55
CA ASP A 654 -3.34 -40.91 -17.14
C ASP A 654 -4.32 -41.19 -18.29
N GLU A 655 -5.17 -42.22 -18.14
CA GLU A 655 -6.11 -42.64 -19.14
C GLU A 655 -7.15 -41.58 -19.49
N GLN A 656 -7.52 -40.78 -18.49
CA GLN A 656 -8.52 -39.73 -18.63
C GLN A 656 -8.00 -38.53 -19.43
N ASP A 657 -6.73 -38.14 -19.21
CA ASP A 657 -6.06 -37.10 -19.99
C ASP A 657 -5.79 -37.53 -21.42
N ARG A 658 -5.41 -38.81 -21.64
CA ARG A 658 -5.17 -39.34 -23.01
C ARG A 658 -6.40 -39.27 -23.91
N ASP A 659 -7.58 -39.37 -23.32
CA ASP A 659 -8.83 -39.31 -24.06
C ASP A 659 -9.29 -37.89 -24.42
N ARG A 660 -8.65 -36.84 -23.88
CA ARG A 660 -8.95 -35.45 -24.21
C ARG A 660 -8.64 -35.11 -25.65
N ARG A 661 -9.48 -34.29 -26.27
CA ARG A 661 -9.39 -33.86 -27.66
C ARG A 661 -8.02 -33.29 -28.03
N GLU A 662 -7.47 -32.41 -27.14
CA GLU A 662 -6.18 -31.77 -27.34
C GLU A 662 -5.03 -32.79 -27.39
N ILE A 663 -5.03 -33.75 -26.45
CA ILE A 663 -4.02 -34.82 -26.41
C ILE A 663 -4.13 -35.71 -27.65
N ARG A 664 -5.34 -36.13 -28.04
CA ARG A 664 -5.56 -36.91 -29.25
C ARG A 664 -5.04 -36.21 -30.51
N THR A 665 -5.18 -34.90 -30.59
CA THR A 665 -4.61 -34.09 -31.68
C THR A 665 -3.08 -34.12 -31.66
N ALA A 666 -2.46 -33.98 -30.50
CA ALA A 666 -1.01 -34.08 -30.36
C ALA A 666 -0.49 -35.49 -30.66
N VAL A 667 -1.21 -36.53 -30.24
CA VAL A 667 -0.91 -37.94 -30.56
C VAL A 667 -0.95 -38.16 -32.08
N ALA A 668 -1.95 -37.64 -32.77
CA ALA A 668 -2.01 -37.73 -34.20
C ALA A 668 -0.81 -37.07 -34.89
N ALA A 669 -0.38 -35.91 -34.42
CA ALA A 669 0.84 -35.26 -34.92
C ALA A 669 2.10 -36.13 -34.67
N LEU A 670 2.19 -36.75 -33.46
CA LEU A 670 3.28 -37.69 -33.15
C LEU A 670 3.30 -38.90 -34.10
N ARG A 671 2.15 -39.54 -34.35
CA ARG A 671 2.03 -40.66 -35.26
C ARG A 671 2.40 -40.27 -36.70
N LEU A 672 2.02 -39.06 -37.14
CA LEU A 672 2.44 -38.56 -38.46
C LEU A 672 3.96 -38.35 -38.53
N ALA A 673 4.57 -37.82 -37.47
CA ALA A 673 6.04 -37.66 -37.40
C ALA A 673 6.79 -39.00 -37.39
N GLN A 674 6.13 -40.10 -37.00
CA GLN A 674 6.63 -41.48 -37.02
C GLN A 674 6.31 -42.22 -38.32
N ASP A 675 5.76 -41.52 -39.30
CA ASP A 675 5.35 -42.07 -40.60
C ASP A 675 4.22 -43.13 -40.50
N ASP A 676 3.33 -43.00 -39.48
CA ASP A 676 2.14 -43.84 -39.28
C ASP A 676 0.82 -43.08 -39.45
N PRO A 677 0.39 -42.79 -40.67
CA PRO A 677 -0.84 -42.03 -40.91
C PRO A 677 -2.11 -42.80 -40.54
N ARG A 678 -2.06 -44.12 -40.42
CA ARG A 678 -3.21 -44.92 -39.96
C ARG A 678 -3.45 -44.76 -38.48
N ALA A 679 -2.41 -44.84 -37.68
CA ALA A 679 -2.50 -44.61 -36.26
C ALA A 679 -2.91 -43.14 -35.96
N ALA A 680 -2.42 -42.19 -36.77
CA ALA A 680 -2.83 -40.77 -36.66
C ALA A 680 -4.34 -40.61 -36.90
N THR A 681 -4.89 -41.23 -37.97
CA THR A 681 -6.34 -41.19 -38.25
C THR A 681 -7.16 -41.84 -37.12
N THR A 682 -6.67 -42.97 -36.57
CA THR A 682 -7.32 -43.66 -35.46
C THR A 682 -7.34 -42.78 -34.20
N ALA A 683 -6.27 -42.08 -33.93
CA ALA A 683 -6.19 -41.14 -32.76
C ALA A 683 -7.17 -39.98 -32.90
N LEU A 684 -7.37 -39.44 -34.12
CA LEU A 684 -8.27 -38.32 -34.37
C LEU A 684 -9.75 -38.69 -34.47
N ALA A 685 -10.08 -39.92 -34.84
CA ALA A 685 -11.48 -40.31 -35.11
C ALA A 685 -12.46 -39.91 -33.99
N PRO A 686 -12.20 -40.20 -32.69
CA PRO A 686 -13.11 -39.79 -31.61
C PRO A 686 -13.21 -38.26 -31.42
N ALA A 687 -12.17 -37.52 -31.81
CA ALA A 687 -12.19 -36.05 -31.71
C ALA A 687 -13.00 -35.41 -32.85
N LEU A 688 -13.17 -36.09 -33.97
CA LEU A 688 -13.90 -35.64 -35.15
C LEU A 688 -15.39 -36.01 -35.10
N ASP A 689 -15.73 -37.14 -34.50
CA ASP A 689 -17.13 -37.61 -34.36
C ASP A 689 -17.88 -37.05 -33.16
N GLY A 690 -17.22 -36.22 -32.35
CA GLY A 690 -17.81 -35.58 -31.18
C GLY A 690 -17.96 -36.50 -29.96
N SER A 691 -17.39 -37.70 -29.97
CA SER A 691 -17.46 -38.63 -28.86
C SER A 691 -16.47 -38.34 -27.72
N THR A 692 -15.52 -37.42 -27.93
CA THR A 692 -14.59 -36.98 -26.86
C THR A 692 -15.16 -35.83 -26.04
N PRO A 693 -14.96 -35.84 -24.72
CA PRO A 693 -15.30 -34.68 -23.89
C PRO A 693 -14.53 -33.44 -24.34
N VAL A 694 -15.23 -32.29 -24.35
CA VAL A 694 -14.63 -30.97 -24.63
C VAL A 694 -13.87 -30.48 -23.39
#